data_e1c8c2b7e57a2762c610e5c18dd2e0f3
#
_entry.id   e1c8c2b7e57a2762c610e5c18dd2e0f3
#
_cell.length_a   1.000
_cell.length_b   1.000
_cell.length_c   1.000
_cell.angle_alpha   90.00
_cell.angle_beta   90.00
_cell.angle_gamma   90.00
#
_symmetry.space_group_name_H-M   'P 1'
#
loop_
_entity.id
_entity.type
_entity.pdbx_description
1 polymer ?
#
loop_
_entity_poly.entity_id
_entity_poly.type
_entity_poly.pdbx_seq_one_letter_code
_entity_poly.pdbx_strand_id
1 'polypeptide(L)'
;LLVIFCLTGSLTRAAVNPKPFVVPELKQWTGKDGNFTPGKDARIVCTSQNPELLRIARMFADDYQQMFGQTLSVAQGKATPGDFVLSLSADKKLGEEGYAIKITDRVAISAPTPTGLYWSTRTLLQLAEQNQERSLPQGTIRDYPDYPLRGFMIDCGRKFIPMAYLQDLVKIMAYYKMNTLQVHLNDNGFKQYFEHNWDKTYAAFRLESETYPGLTARDGSYSKKEFIDFQKQAVSNFVEIIPEIDVPAHSLALTHYKPEIGSKEYGMDHLDLFKPETYEFVDALFKEYLEGDNPVFVGKRVHIGTDEYSNAKKDVVEKFRAFTDHYIRFVEGFGKQAVVWGALSHAKGDTPVKSENVVMNAWYNGYADPATMIKDGYQLISIPDGLVYIVPKAGYYYDYLNEPYLYKEWTPAHIGKAVFDEKHPSILGGMFAIWNDHVGNGISVKDIHHRIFSPLQTLSVKMWTGAQTGIPYETFNEKRALLSEAPGVNQLARIGKKPELVYERSTVAPGSTSDYPEIGYNYTVSFDITGAKESEGTELFRSPNAVFYLSDPIRGMMGFARDGYLNTFPYKVNPGEKATIQIEGNNCSTTLRVNGKVVDEMNTQKLYFNAGKDSMNYVRTLVFPLEKAGNFNSKVQNLKVYNYCVSKP
;
A
#
# COMPACT_ATOMS: atom_id res chain seq x y z
N LEU A 1 35.38 -63.03 -32.79
CA LEU A 1 34.72 -61.73 -32.95
C LEU A 1 34.71 -61.02 -31.57
N LEU A 2 35.57 -60.01 -31.44
CA LEU A 2 35.65 -59.15 -30.23
C LEU A 2 34.67 -57.97 -30.40
N VAL A 3 33.62 -57.90 -29.59
CA VAL A 3 32.67 -56.75 -29.57
C VAL A 3 33.23 -55.76 -28.61
N ILE A 4 33.74 -54.61 -29.09
CA ILE A 4 34.15 -53.46 -28.30
C ILE A 4 32.91 -52.64 -28.03
N PHE A 5 32.42 -52.61 -26.76
CA PHE A 5 31.42 -51.66 -26.28
C PHE A 5 32.08 -50.27 -26.07
N CYS A 6 31.88 -49.36 -27.02
CA CYS A 6 32.18 -47.95 -26.81
C CYS A 6 31.13 -47.37 -25.89
N LEU A 7 31.44 -47.20 -24.61
CA LEU A 7 30.69 -46.35 -23.69
C LEU A 7 30.91 -44.88 -24.07
N THR A 8 30.03 -44.33 -24.91
CA THR A 8 29.95 -42.87 -25.09
C THR A 8 29.28 -42.27 -23.85
N GLY A 9 30.10 -41.89 -22.89
CA GLY A 9 29.64 -41.05 -21.76
C GLY A 9 29.21 -39.70 -22.33
N SER A 10 27.90 -39.49 -22.44
CA SER A 10 27.35 -38.17 -22.69
C SER A 10 27.68 -37.32 -21.46
N LEU A 11 28.70 -36.48 -21.55
CA LEU A 11 28.92 -35.38 -20.63
C LEU A 11 27.72 -34.44 -20.78
N THR A 12 26.70 -34.64 -19.96
CA THR A 12 25.63 -33.64 -19.78
C THR A 12 26.30 -32.40 -19.20
N ARG A 13 26.55 -31.41 -20.06
CA ARG A 13 26.99 -30.09 -19.63
C ARG A 13 25.91 -29.57 -18.67
N ALA A 14 26.27 -29.33 -17.43
CA ALA A 14 25.33 -28.76 -16.45
C ALA A 14 24.72 -27.50 -17.06
N ALA A 15 23.40 -27.36 -16.97
CA ALA A 15 22.69 -26.25 -17.59
C ALA A 15 22.93 -24.98 -16.79
N VAL A 16 23.34 -23.91 -17.46
CA VAL A 16 23.52 -22.60 -16.87
C VAL A 16 22.17 -22.09 -16.28
N ASN A 17 22.17 -21.60 -15.07
CA ASN A 17 20.96 -21.10 -14.42
C ASN A 17 20.28 -19.98 -15.24
N PRO A 18 18.99 -20.11 -15.57
CA PRO A 18 18.24 -19.06 -16.21
C PRO A 18 18.08 -17.83 -15.29
N LYS A 19 17.67 -16.68 -15.85
CA LYS A 19 17.38 -15.47 -15.07
C LYS A 19 16.29 -15.78 -14.03
N PRO A 20 16.58 -15.63 -12.73
CA PRO A 20 15.61 -15.92 -11.69
C PRO A 20 14.51 -14.86 -11.64
N PHE A 21 13.33 -15.27 -11.17
CA PHE A 21 12.21 -14.37 -11.00
C PHE A 21 12.35 -13.56 -9.69
N VAL A 22 12.21 -12.26 -9.76
CA VAL A 22 12.04 -11.34 -8.63
C VAL A 22 11.18 -10.15 -9.06
N VAL A 23 10.62 -9.45 -8.12
CA VAL A 23 9.83 -8.23 -8.37
C VAL A 23 10.45 -7.07 -7.58
N PRO A 24 10.91 -5.99 -8.23
CA PRO A 24 11.04 -5.79 -9.69
C PRO A 24 12.04 -6.73 -10.35
N GLU A 25 11.89 -6.96 -11.66
CA GLU A 25 12.81 -7.78 -12.43
C GLU A 25 14.24 -7.24 -12.43
N LEU A 26 15.20 -8.16 -12.41
CA LEU A 26 16.63 -7.81 -12.50
C LEU A 26 16.97 -7.19 -13.87
N LYS A 27 17.78 -6.15 -13.88
CA LYS A 27 18.33 -5.57 -15.12
C LYS A 27 19.25 -6.54 -15.83
N GLN A 28 20.23 -7.08 -15.12
CA GLN A 28 21.26 -7.95 -15.69
C GLN A 28 21.43 -9.20 -14.84
N TRP A 29 21.52 -10.34 -15.53
CA TRP A 29 21.82 -11.65 -14.97
C TRP A 29 22.81 -12.41 -15.86
N THR A 30 23.83 -12.94 -15.23
CA THR A 30 24.76 -13.90 -15.89
C THR A 30 24.78 -15.15 -15.03
N GLY A 31 24.08 -16.20 -15.49
CA GLY A 31 23.98 -17.48 -14.78
C GLY A 31 25.27 -18.26 -14.78
N LYS A 32 25.44 -19.10 -13.78
CA LYS A 32 26.42 -20.18 -13.68
C LYS A 32 25.72 -21.48 -13.33
N ASP A 33 26.45 -22.58 -13.40
CA ASP A 33 25.93 -23.87 -12.97
C ASP A 33 25.89 -23.99 -11.46
N GLY A 34 24.88 -24.69 -10.91
CA GLY A 34 24.76 -25.01 -9.50
C GLY A 34 24.06 -23.94 -8.66
N ASN A 35 23.91 -24.25 -7.39
CA ASN A 35 23.23 -23.41 -6.40
C ASN A 35 24.13 -23.15 -5.19
N PHE A 36 23.87 -22.05 -4.51
CA PHE A 36 24.36 -21.77 -3.17
C PHE A 36 23.23 -22.09 -2.17
N THR A 37 23.51 -22.88 -1.15
CA THR A 37 22.58 -23.13 -0.05
C THR A 37 23.22 -22.68 1.25
N PRO A 38 22.60 -21.73 2.00
CA PRO A 38 23.15 -21.27 3.27
C PRO A 38 23.13 -22.41 4.29
N GLY A 39 24.26 -22.65 4.93
CA GLY A 39 24.37 -23.62 6.03
C GLY A 39 23.65 -23.15 7.30
N LYS A 40 23.54 -24.03 8.29
CA LYS A 40 22.95 -23.70 9.60
C LYS A 40 23.69 -22.56 10.31
N ASP A 41 25.02 -22.49 10.14
CA ASP A 41 25.92 -21.51 10.74
C ASP A 41 26.28 -20.36 9.78
N ALA A 42 25.48 -20.14 8.73
CA ALA A 42 25.69 -19.05 7.79
C ALA A 42 25.68 -17.70 8.48
N ARG A 43 26.62 -16.82 8.06
CA ARG A 43 26.82 -15.50 8.66
C ARG A 43 26.62 -14.41 7.63
N ILE A 44 26.33 -13.21 8.11
CA ILE A 44 26.40 -11.98 7.33
C ILE A 44 27.70 -11.27 7.75
N VAL A 45 28.68 -11.24 6.87
CA VAL A 45 30.01 -10.68 7.14
C VAL A 45 30.14 -9.29 6.52
N CYS A 46 30.30 -8.28 7.35
CA CYS A 46 30.54 -6.90 6.92
C CYS A 46 32.04 -6.67 6.71
N THR A 47 32.44 -6.11 5.57
CA THR A 47 33.85 -5.85 5.22
C THR A 47 34.45 -4.63 5.92
N SER A 48 33.62 -3.81 6.58
CA SER A 48 34.06 -2.63 7.34
C SER A 48 33.19 -2.39 8.56
N GLN A 49 33.66 -1.50 9.46
CA GLN A 49 32.93 -1.08 10.67
C GLN A 49 31.93 0.07 10.40
N ASN A 50 31.55 0.30 9.16
CA ASN A 50 30.57 1.34 8.82
C ASN A 50 29.24 1.05 9.53
N PRO A 51 28.70 1.99 10.36
CA PRO A 51 27.47 1.78 11.14
C PRO A 51 26.26 1.44 10.28
N GLU A 52 26.12 2.06 9.10
CA GLU A 52 25.02 1.79 8.18
C GLU A 52 25.11 0.39 7.57
N LEU A 53 26.33 -0.07 7.24
CA LEU A 53 26.54 -1.43 6.76
C LEU A 53 26.11 -2.46 7.82
N LEU A 54 26.48 -2.23 9.08
CA LEU A 54 26.07 -3.09 10.20
C LEU A 54 24.56 -3.04 10.45
N ARG A 55 23.95 -1.86 10.29
CA ARG A 55 22.48 -1.69 10.41
C ARG A 55 21.75 -2.53 9.36
N ILE A 56 22.16 -2.43 8.11
CA ILE A 56 21.55 -3.20 7.00
C ILE A 56 21.76 -4.72 7.20
N ALA A 57 22.94 -5.13 7.67
CA ALA A 57 23.22 -6.53 7.97
C ALA A 57 22.28 -7.08 9.05
N ARG A 58 22.02 -6.32 10.11
CA ARG A 58 21.06 -6.70 11.16
C ARG A 58 19.63 -6.76 10.64
N MET A 59 19.19 -5.75 9.87
CA MET A 59 17.88 -5.76 9.24
C MET A 59 17.69 -6.98 8.34
N PHE A 60 18.71 -7.33 7.56
CA PHE A 60 18.67 -8.53 6.71
C PHE A 60 18.60 -9.82 7.55
N ALA A 61 19.35 -9.90 8.66
CA ALA A 61 19.28 -11.04 9.57
C ALA A 61 17.90 -11.19 10.21
N ASP A 62 17.32 -10.09 10.68
CA ASP A 62 15.99 -10.06 11.30
C ASP A 62 14.90 -10.46 10.30
N ASP A 63 14.93 -9.91 9.08
CA ASP A 63 14.01 -10.24 8.01
C ASP A 63 14.12 -11.72 7.57
N TYR A 64 15.36 -12.23 7.50
CA TYR A 64 15.62 -13.63 7.17
C TYR A 64 15.06 -14.57 8.25
N GLN A 65 15.25 -14.21 9.53
CA GLN A 65 14.65 -14.93 10.66
C GLN A 65 13.11 -14.92 10.60
N GLN A 66 12.50 -13.76 10.32
CA GLN A 66 11.04 -13.64 10.24
C GLN A 66 10.45 -14.47 9.09
N MET A 67 11.11 -14.50 7.93
CA MET A 67 10.61 -15.23 6.77
C MET A 67 10.86 -16.74 6.84
N PHE A 68 12.00 -17.14 7.40
CA PHE A 68 12.50 -18.52 7.25
C PHE A 68 12.73 -19.25 8.58
N GLY A 69 12.62 -18.57 9.71
CA GLY A 69 12.89 -19.15 11.02
C GLY A 69 14.37 -19.48 11.29
N GLN A 70 15.29 -19.06 10.39
CA GLN A 70 16.72 -19.30 10.52
C GLN A 70 17.45 -18.00 10.90
N THR A 71 18.23 -18.06 11.97
CA THR A 71 19.07 -16.94 12.43
C THR A 71 20.36 -16.88 11.62
N LEU A 72 20.69 -15.70 11.09
CA LEU A 72 21.99 -15.39 10.52
C LEU A 72 22.76 -14.48 11.49
N SER A 73 23.93 -14.92 11.95
CA SER A 73 24.76 -14.07 12.82
C SER A 73 25.47 -12.99 12.01
N VAL A 74 25.50 -11.76 12.55
CA VAL A 74 26.25 -10.65 11.93
C VAL A 74 27.67 -10.60 12.49
N ALA A 75 28.66 -10.64 11.61
CA ALA A 75 30.09 -10.68 11.93
C ALA A 75 30.89 -9.64 11.14
N GLN A 76 32.07 -9.37 11.58
CA GLN A 76 33.10 -8.58 10.90
C GLN A 76 34.32 -9.42 10.60
N GLY A 77 35.07 -9.12 9.55
CA GLY A 77 36.33 -9.75 9.25
C GLY A 77 36.33 -10.60 7.99
N LYS A 78 37.00 -11.74 8.01
CA LYS A 78 37.20 -12.61 6.85
C LYS A 78 36.00 -13.53 6.65
N ALA A 79 35.44 -13.49 5.48
CA ALA A 79 34.35 -14.40 5.06
C ALA A 79 34.88 -15.77 4.66
N THR A 80 34.07 -16.79 4.88
CA THR A 80 34.29 -18.19 4.49
C THR A 80 33.22 -18.65 3.50
N PRO A 81 33.40 -19.80 2.82
CA PRO A 81 32.32 -20.42 2.07
C PRO A 81 31.06 -20.59 2.94
N GLY A 82 29.89 -20.30 2.37
CA GLY A 82 28.61 -20.33 3.08
C GLY A 82 28.15 -18.98 3.65
N ASP A 83 29.00 -17.95 3.69
CA ASP A 83 28.67 -16.63 4.21
C ASP A 83 27.97 -15.73 3.17
N PHE A 84 27.17 -14.78 3.69
CA PHE A 84 26.77 -13.56 2.96
C PHE A 84 27.79 -12.46 3.28
N VAL A 85 28.27 -11.74 2.29
CA VAL A 85 29.30 -10.71 2.46
C VAL A 85 28.78 -9.38 1.98
N LEU A 86 28.71 -8.38 2.84
CA LEU A 86 28.27 -7.02 2.52
C LEU A 86 29.46 -6.07 2.45
N SER A 87 29.54 -5.30 1.35
CA SER A 87 30.59 -4.32 1.12
C SER A 87 30.09 -3.05 0.42
N LEU A 88 30.66 -1.90 0.74
CA LEU A 88 30.52 -0.71 -0.08
C LEU A 88 31.54 -0.77 -1.24
N SER A 89 31.12 -0.34 -2.43
CA SER A 89 31.92 -0.34 -3.65
C SER A 89 32.09 1.06 -4.23
N ALA A 90 33.11 1.23 -5.07
CA ALA A 90 33.32 2.48 -5.80
C ALA A 90 32.67 2.52 -7.18
N ASP A 91 31.83 1.54 -7.54
CA ASP A 91 31.20 1.45 -8.88
C ASP A 91 30.06 2.47 -9.05
N LYS A 92 30.45 3.70 -9.39
CA LYS A 92 29.50 4.81 -9.63
C LYS A 92 28.49 4.55 -10.75
N LYS A 93 28.72 3.55 -11.63
CA LYS A 93 27.77 3.21 -12.72
C LYS A 93 26.49 2.55 -12.20
N LEU A 94 26.47 2.14 -10.95
CA LEU A 94 25.29 1.60 -10.27
C LEU A 94 24.36 2.74 -9.77
N GLY A 95 24.84 3.99 -9.71
CA GLY A 95 24.08 5.09 -9.11
C GLY A 95 23.89 4.92 -7.61
N GLU A 96 22.97 5.68 -7.04
CA GLU A 96 22.74 5.69 -5.59
C GLU A 96 21.97 4.47 -5.09
N GLU A 97 21.15 3.86 -5.93
CA GLU A 97 20.24 2.76 -5.53
C GLU A 97 20.62 1.39 -6.12
N GLY A 98 21.61 1.35 -7.01
CA GLY A 98 22.01 0.10 -7.65
C GLY A 98 22.96 -0.74 -6.80
N TYR A 99 23.04 -2.03 -7.16
CA TYR A 99 23.85 -3.03 -6.47
C TYR A 99 24.36 -4.11 -7.42
N ALA A 100 25.35 -4.85 -6.97
CA ALA A 100 25.83 -6.08 -7.60
C ALA A 100 25.84 -7.23 -6.60
N ILE A 101 25.46 -8.42 -7.04
CA ILE A 101 25.50 -9.65 -6.24
C ILE A 101 26.24 -10.72 -7.06
N LYS A 102 27.23 -11.37 -6.45
CA LYS A 102 27.91 -12.54 -7.01
C LYS A 102 27.64 -13.74 -6.11
N ILE A 103 26.95 -14.75 -6.68
CA ILE A 103 26.56 -15.98 -5.99
C ILE A 103 27.46 -17.11 -6.47
N THR A 104 28.26 -17.66 -5.56
CA THR A 104 29.22 -18.78 -5.79
C THR A 104 29.14 -19.74 -4.59
N ASP A 105 30.29 -20.09 -3.98
CA ASP A 105 30.38 -20.75 -2.67
C ASP A 105 29.99 -19.83 -1.50
N ARG A 106 29.77 -18.55 -1.78
CA ARG A 106 29.28 -17.48 -0.91
C ARG A 106 28.47 -16.47 -1.71
N VAL A 107 27.76 -15.60 -1.02
CA VAL A 107 27.00 -14.52 -1.62
C VAL A 107 27.71 -13.20 -1.35
N ALA A 108 28.41 -12.66 -2.35
CA ALA A 108 29.09 -11.37 -2.24
C ALA A 108 28.19 -10.25 -2.78
N ILE A 109 27.88 -9.29 -1.92
CA ILE A 109 26.97 -8.16 -2.17
C ILE A 109 27.78 -6.88 -2.12
N SER A 110 27.63 -6.03 -3.12
CA SER A 110 28.30 -4.73 -3.16
C SER A 110 27.40 -3.64 -3.75
N ALA A 111 27.48 -2.44 -3.20
CA ALA A 111 26.76 -1.26 -3.73
C ALA A 111 27.56 0.01 -3.41
N PRO A 112 27.36 1.12 -4.18
CA PRO A 112 27.99 2.39 -3.88
C PRO A 112 27.51 3.03 -2.59
N THR A 113 26.25 2.71 -2.20
CA THR A 113 25.56 3.33 -1.07
C THR A 113 24.88 2.29 -0.17
N PRO A 114 24.54 2.64 1.08
CA PRO A 114 23.69 1.83 1.95
C PRO A 114 22.32 1.49 1.33
N THR A 115 21.71 2.42 0.55
CA THR A 115 20.43 2.20 -0.12
C THR A 115 20.51 1.04 -1.09
N GLY A 116 21.52 1.00 -1.96
CA GLY A 116 21.72 -0.12 -2.90
C GLY A 116 21.95 -1.45 -2.17
N LEU A 117 22.69 -1.45 -1.06
CA LEU A 117 22.86 -2.65 -0.23
C LEU A 117 21.52 -3.13 0.34
N TYR A 118 20.69 -2.22 0.82
CA TYR A 118 19.36 -2.58 1.31
C TYR A 118 18.49 -3.22 0.23
N TRP A 119 18.43 -2.62 -0.97
CA TRP A 119 17.66 -3.20 -2.09
C TRP A 119 18.16 -4.58 -2.51
N SER A 120 19.45 -4.83 -2.43
CA SER A 120 20.02 -6.15 -2.73
C SER A 120 19.50 -7.23 -1.77
N THR A 121 19.30 -6.91 -0.49
CA THR A 121 18.76 -7.86 0.48
C THR A 121 17.31 -8.25 0.17
N ARG A 122 16.50 -7.31 -0.36
CA ARG A 122 15.12 -7.59 -0.83
C ARG A 122 15.12 -8.61 -1.96
N THR A 123 16.05 -8.46 -2.91
CA THR A 123 16.25 -9.44 -3.99
C THR A 123 16.63 -10.82 -3.44
N LEU A 124 17.56 -10.89 -2.50
CA LEU A 124 17.98 -12.17 -1.90
C LEU A 124 16.87 -12.88 -1.13
N LEU A 125 16.05 -12.14 -0.38
CA LEU A 125 14.90 -12.70 0.32
C LEU A 125 13.87 -13.29 -0.66
N GLN A 126 13.56 -12.57 -1.77
CA GLN A 126 12.66 -13.08 -2.79
C GLN A 126 13.21 -14.31 -3.52
N LEU A 127 14.51 -14.37 -3.78
CA LEU A 127 15.15 -15.56 -4.36
C LEU A 127 15.08 -16.76 -3.40
N ALA A 128 15.35 -16.53 -2.12
CA ALA A 128 15.35 -17.57 -1.10
C ALA A 128 13.94 -18.17 -0.86
N GLU A 129 12.88 -17.33 -0.83
CA GLU A 129 11.52 -17.81 -0.57
C GLU A 129 10.93 -18.69 -1.68
N GLN A 130 11.46 -18.61 -2.89
CA GLN A 130 10.96 -19.37 -4.05
C GLN A 130 11.63 -20.72 -4.22
N ASN A 131 12.71 -20.99 -3.49
CA ASN A 131 13.53 -22.20 -3.67
C ASN A 131 13.54 -23.06 -2.41
N GLN A 132 13.59 -24.38 -2.63
CA GLN A 132 13.78 -25.33 -1.55
C GLN A 132 15.10 -25.07 -0.82
N GLU A 133 15.13 -25.33 0.50
CA GLU A 133 16.29 -25.10 1.37
C GLU A 133 16.86 -23.67 1.28
N ARG A 134 16.05 -22.69 0.77
CA ARG A 134 16.46 -21.30 0.54
C ARG A 134 17.68 -21.18 -0.36
N SER A 135 17.83 -22.12 -1.28
CA SER A 135 18.95 -22.15 -2.23
C SER A 135 18.86 -20.97 -3.21
N LEU A 136 20.01 -20.43 -3.59
CA LEU A 136 20.12 -19.33 -4.54
C LEU A 136 20.85 -19.82 -5.81
N PRO A 137 20.35 -19.55 -7.02
CA PRO A 137 21.03 -19.93 -8.24
C PRO A 137 22.38 -19.21 -8.34
N GLN A 138 23.45 -19.94 -8.65
CA GLN A 138 24.76 -19.32 -8.87
C GLN A 138 24.78 -18.46 -10.12
N GLY A 139 25.41 -17.31 -10.01
CA GLY A 139 25.48 -16.31 -11.08
C GLY A 139 25.86 -14.92 -10.57
N THR A 140 25.72 -13.95 -11.44
CA THR A 140 26.00 -12.54 -11.13
C THR A 140 24.81 -11.67 -11.49
N ILE A 141 24.39 -10.83 -10.55
CA ILE A 141 23.36 -9.82 -10.71
C ILE A 141 24.03 -8.44 -10.75
N ARG A 142 23.56 -7.57 -11.64
CA ARG A 142 23.81 -6.15 -11.64
C ARG A 142 22.48 -5.45 -11.87
N ASP A 143 22.04 -4.65 -10.91
CA ASP A 143 20.67 -4.12 -10.87
C ASP A 143 20.62 -2.70 -10.34
N TYR A 144 19.72 -1.88 -10.90
CA TYR A 144 19.53 -0.47 -10.57
C TYR A 144 18.18 0.04 -11.13
N PRO A 145 17.56 1.07 -10.52
CA PRO A 145 16.29 1.60 -11.02
C PRO A 145 16.46 2.50 -12.26
N ASP A 146 15.41 2.55 -13.09
CA ASP A 146 15.31 3.53 -14.17
C ASP A 146 14.83 4.90 -13.68
N TYR A 147 13.96 4.90 -12.66
CA TYR A 147 13.41 6.13 -12.09
C TYR A 147 13.73 6.24 -10.60
N PRO A 148 14.24 7.41 -10.15
CA PRO A 148 14.62 7.62 -8.75
C PRO A 148 13.44 7.69 -7.78
N LEU A 149 12.23 8.02 -8.26
CA LEU A 149 11.01 8.07 -7.44
C LEU A 149 10.05 6.98 -7.87
N ARG A 150 9.65 6.15 -6.91
CA ARG A 150 8.72 5.03 -7.09
C ARG A 150 7.73 5.05 -5.95
N GLY A 151 6.53 5.60 -6.23
CA GLY A 151 5.65 6.06 -5.18
C GLY A 151 4.26 5.44 -5.17
N PHE A 152 3.63 5.66 -4.03
CA PHE A 152 2.21 5.39 -3.79
C PHE A 152 1.62 6.52 -2.95
N MET A 153 0.35 6.89 -3.21
CA MET A 153 -0.42 7.86 -2.43
C MET A 153 -1.63 7.18 -1.80
N ILE A 154 -1.86 7.45 -0.51
CA ILE A 154 -2.99 6.93 0.25
C ILE A 154 -3.82 8.06 0.86
N ASP A 155 -5.13 8.04 0.59
CA ASP A 155 -6.10 8.97 1.18
C ASP A 155 -6.47 8.52 2.60
N CYS A 156 -5.86 9.16 3.60
CA CYS A 156 -6.20 9.02 5.01
C CYS A 156 -7.26 10.04 5.46
N GLY A 157 -7.48 11.10 4.69
CA GLY A 157 -8.44 12.15 4.98
C GLY A 157 -9.87 11.63 5.00
N ARG A 158 -10.33 11.03 3.91
CA ARG A 158 -11.71 10.53 3.77
C ARG A 158 -11.97 9.22 4.52
N LYS A 159 -10.92 8.44 4.78
CA LYS A 159 -11.01 7.23 5.60
C LYS A 159 -9.80 7.13 6.52
N PHE A 160 -10.05 6.96 7.82
CA PHE A 160 -8.96 6.71 8.76
C PHE A 160 -8.26 5.38 8.44
N ILE A 161 -6.95 5.45 8.32
CA ILE A 161 -6.06 4.30 8.12
C ILE A 161 -5.24 4.10 9.39
N PRO A 162 -5.34 2.97 10.10
CA PRO A 162 -4.58 2.74 11.32
C PRO A 162 -3.07 2.82 11.09
N MET A 163 -2.34 3.40 12.04
CA MET A 163 -0.89 3.56 11.96
C MET A 163 -0.16 2.22 11.76
N ALA A 164 -0.62 1.16 12.41
CA ALA A 164 -0.05 -0.18 12.24
C ALA A 164 -0.10 -0.65 10.77
N TYR A 165 -1.17 -0.32 10.04
CA TYR A 165 -1.25 -0.64 8.63
C TYR A 165 -0.28 0.21 7.78
N LEU A 166 -0.15 1.51 8.06
CA LEU A 166 0.82 2.38 7.38
C LEU A 166 2.26 1.89 7.59
N GLN A 167 2.58 1.41 8.80
CA GLN A 167 3.88 0.82 9.13
C GLN A 167 4.14 -0.46 8.31
N ASP A 168 3.15 -1.33 8.17
CA ASP A 168 3.26 -2.52 7.34
C ASP A 168 3.33 -2.17 5.85
N LEU A 169 2.58 -1.17 5.40
CA LEU A 169 2.63 -0.67 4.02
C LEU A 169 4.04 -0.20 3.64
N VAL A 170 4.73 0.51 4.53
CA VAL A 170 6.14 0.90 4.33
C VAL A 170 7.04 -0.32 4.14
N LYS A 171 6.87 -1.38 4.94
CA LYS A 171 7.64 -2.62 4.77
C LYS A 171 7.36 -3.29 3.43
N ILE A 172 6.08 -3.34 3.02
CA ILE A 172 5.66 -3.89 1.72
C ILE A 172 6.29 -3.08 0.58
N MET A 173 6.18 -1.76 0.62
CA MET A 173 6.79 -0.88 -0.37
C MET A 173 8.29 -1.12 -0.49
N ALA A 174 9.00 -1.14 0.64
CA ALA A 174 10.44 -1.42 0.68
C ALA A 174 10.79 -2.81 0.14
N TYR A 175 9.97 -3.84 0.41
CA TYR A 175 10.21 -5.19 -0.09
C TYR A 175 10.17 -5.27 -1.61
N TYR A 176 9.33 -4.45 -2.24
CA TYR A 176 9.23 -4.30 -3.69
C TYR A 176 9.99 -3.08 -4.24
N LYS A 177 10.95 -2.52 -3.48
CA LYS A 177 11.85 -1.42 -3.87
C LYS A 177 11.12 -0.14 -4.28
N MET A 178 9.92 0.11 -3.73
CA MET A 178 9.27 1.41 -3.78
C MET A 178 9.78 2.29 -2.64
N ASN A 179 9.96 3.59 -2.88
CA ASN A 179 10.71 4.45 -1.98
C ASN A 179 9.99 5.75 -1.57
N THR A 180 8.72 5.95 -1.96
CA THR A 180 8.01 7.19 -1.67
C THR A 180 6.54 6.91 -1.36
N LEU A 181 6.08 7.29 -0.16
CA LEU A 181 4.68 7.22 0.25
C LEU A 181 4.15 8.63 0.53
N GLN A 182 3.20 9.10 -0.27
CA GLN A 182 2.45 10.32 -0.01
C GLN A 182 1.24 10.00 0.88
N VAL A 183 1.10 10.72 1.99
CA VAL A 183 0.01 10.55 2.96
C VAL A 183 -0.88 11.77 2.92
N HIS A 184 -2.07 11.65 2.35
CA HIS A 184 -3.08 12.68 2.23
C HIS A 184 -3.86 12.79 3.54
N LEU A 185 -3.60 13.86 4.33
CA LEU A 185 -3.99 13.95 5.75
C LEU A 185 -5.34 14.61 6.00
N ASN A 186 -5.90 15.31 5.01
CA ASN A 186 -7.21 15.95 5.14
C ASN A 186 -8.00 15.88 3.85
N ASP A 187 -9.30 15.71 3.98
CA ASP A 187 -10.25 15.80 2.88
C ASP A 187 -11.69 15.74 3.40
N ASN A 188 -12.65 15.73 2.45
CA ASN A 188 -14.08 15.66 2.71
C ASN A 188 -14.82 14.74 1.72
N GLY A 189 -15.97 14.28 2.16
CA GLY A 189 -16.91 13.54 1.31
C GLY A 189 -17.66 14.45 0.34
N PHE A 190 -18.36 13.84 -0.62
CA PHE A 190 -19.21 14.58 -1.55
C PHE A 190 -20.52 15.01 -0.89
N LYS A 191 -20.78 16.31 -0.88
CA LYS A 191 -21.97 16.93 -0.24
C LYS A 191 -23.29 16.26 -0.62
N GLN A 192 -23.42 15.74 -1.85
CA GLN A 192 -24.64 15.06 -2.32
C GLN A 192 -25.01 13.84 -1.47
N TYR A 193 -24.08 13.18 -0.83
CA TYR A 193 -24.36 12.04 0.05
C TYR A 193 -24.71 12.45 1.50
N PHE A 194 -24.68 13.77 1.78
CA PHE A 194 -24.93 14.37 3.08
C PHE A 194 -26.03 15.43 3.00
N GLU A 195 -27.16 15.09 2.37
CA GLU A 195 -28.34 15.96 2.21
C GLU A 195 -28.06 17.31 1.52
N HIS A 196 -27.03 17.38 0.66
CA HIS A 196 -26.53 18.61 0.04
C HIS A 196 -26.17 19.71 1.03
N ASN A 197 -25.77 19.33 2.25
CA ASN A 197 -25.50 20.26 3.35
C ASN A 197 -24.03 20.16 3.75
N TRP A 198 -23.27 21.26 3.65
CA TRP A 198 -21.87 21.31 4.05
C TRP A 198 -21.65 21.01 5.53
N ASP A 199 -22.53 21.48 6.44
CA ASP A 199 -22.40 21.24 7.89
C ASP A 199 -22.56 19.75 8.25
N LYS A 200 -23.25 18.97 7.39
CA LYS A 200 -23.43 17.51 7.55
C LYS A 200 -22.40 16.70 6.79
N THR A 201 -21.72 17.32 5.82
CA THR A 201 -20.75 16.63 4.98
C THR A 201 -19.56 16.19 5.82
N TYR A 202 -19.21 14.91 5.70
CA TYR A 202 -18.03 14.37 6.38
C TYR A 202 -16.77 15.11 5.94
N ALA A 203 -15.93 15.46 6.93
CA ALA A 203 -14.60 16.01 6.69
C ALA A 203 -13.66 15.62 7.83
N ALA A 204 -12.39 15.42 7.55
CA ALA A 204 -11.42 15.08 8.57
C ALA A 204 -10.05 15.71 8.29
N PHE A 205 -9.38 16.09 9.37
CA PHE A 205 -7.96 16.42 9.44
C PHE A 205 -7.32 15.42 10.40
N ARG A 206 -6.33 14.66 9.94
CA ARG A 206 -5.85 13.44 10.64
C ARG A 206 -4.70 13.65 11.60
N LEU A 207 -4.03 14.78 11.58
CA LEU A 207 -2.87 15.02 12.44
C LEU A 207 -3.25 15.82 13.67
N GLU A 208 -2.71 15.46 14.83
CA GLU A 208 -2.87 16.21 16.06
C GLU A 208 -2.40 17.66 15.89
N SER A 209 -3.22 18.62 16.32
CA SER A 209 -2.89 20.05 16.35
C SER A 209 -3.05 20.62 17.75
N GLU A 210 -2.01 21.26 18.25
CA GLU A 210 -2.00 22.04 19.48
C GLU A 210 -2.37 23.49 19.21
N THR A 211 -2.03 24.00 18.02
CA THR A 211 -2.40 25.35 17.58
C THR A 211 -3.92 25.51 17.45
N TYR A 212 -4.59 24.44 16.99
CA TYR A 212 -6.03 24.41 16.77
C TYR A 212 -6.70 23.24 17.51
N PRO A 213 -6.85 23.32 18.84
CA PRO A 213 -7.48 22.25 19.63
C PRO A 213 -8.91 21.97 19.16
N GLY A 214 -9.18 20.72 18.78
CA GLY A 214 -10.48 20.30 18.25
C GLY A 214 -10.59 20.25 16.73
N LEU A 215 -9.56 20.66 15.98
CA LEU A 215 -9.47 20.48 14.53
C LEU A 215 -9.32 19.00 14.16
N THR A 216 -8.54 18.26 14.94
CA THR A 216 -8.23 16.85 14.69
C THR A 216 -9.47 15.98 14.72
N ALA A 217 -9.60 15.09 13.73
CA ALA A 217 -10.73 14.18 13.58
C ALA A 217 -10.91 13.23 14.78
N ARG A 218 -12.16 12.96 15.17
CA ARG A 218 -12.50 12.12 16.33
C ARG A 218 -12.67 10.65 15.99
N ASP A 219 -12.92 10.32 14.74
CA ASP A 219 -13.11 8.96 14.25
C ASP A 219 -11.79 8.24 13.98
N GLY A 220 -10.66 8.90 14.21
CA GLY A 220 -9.31 8.40 14.09
C GLY A 220 -8.34 9.48 13.66
N SER A 221 -7.15 9.48 14.26
CA SER A 221 -6.11 10.49 14.01
C SER A 221 -4.74 9.95 14.41
N TYR A 222 -3.70 10.69 14.07
CA TYR A 222 -2.32 10.41 14.43
C TYR A 222 -1.82 11.48 15.40
N SER A 223 -1.22 11.07 16.50
CA SER A 223 -0.47 12.00 17.34
C SER A 223 0.79 12.48 16.62
N LYS A 224 1.29 13.66 16.97
CA LYS A 224 2.55 14.18 16.43
C LYS A 224 3.70 13.18 16.63
N LYS A 225 3.79 12.60 17.84
CA LYS A 225 4.83 11.62 18.18
C LYS A 225 4.73 10.37 17.31
N GLU A 226 3.53 9.80 17.17
CA GLU A 226 3.29 8.61 16.36
C GLU A 226 3.65 8.86 14.90
N PHE A 227 3.32 10.03 14.34
CA PHE A 227 3.64 10.38 12.97
C PHE A 227 5.14 10.63 12.74
N ILE A 228 5.84 11.22 13.72
CA ILE A 228 7.31 11.34 13.69
C ILE A 228 7.97 9.95 13.70
N ASP A 229 7.54 9.07 14.61
CA ASP A 229 8.12 7.73 14.74
C ASP A 229 7.87 6.90 13.47
N PHE A 230 6.70 7.02 12.86
CA PHE A 230 6.36 6.42 11.57
C PHE A 230 7.30 6.89 10.45
N GLN A 231 7.52 8.20 10.32
CA GLN A 231 8.43 8.73 9.30
C GLN A 231 9.88 8.24 9.52
N LYS A 232 10.35 8.18 10.77
CA LYS A 232 11.68 7.63 11.11
C LYS A 232 11.78 6.14 10.75
N GLN A 233 10.74 5.36 11.03
CA GLN A 233 10.67 3.96 10.59
C GLN A 233 10.73 3.84 9.07
N ALA A 234 9.99 4.67 8.35
CA ALA A 234 10.00 4.68 6.90
C ALA A 234 11.39 4.99 6.33
N VAL A 235 12.05 6.02 6.83
CA VAL A 235 13.45 6.35 6.47
C VAL A 235 14.40 5.19 6.75
N SER A 236 14.23 4.47 7.86
CA SER A 236 15.01 3.28 8.17
C SER A 236 14.86 2.16 7.14
N ASN A 237 13.72 2.11 6.46
CA ASN A 237 13.41 1.20 5.35
C ASN A 237 13.65 1.84 3.97
N PHE A 238 14.33 2.98 3.90
CA PHE A 238 14.60 3.73 2.66
C PHE A 238 13.34 4.15 1.90
N VAL A 239 12.26 4.44 2.64
CA VAL A 239 11.01 5.01 2.13
C VAL A 239 10.84 6.41 2.69
N GLU A 240 10.68 7.40 1.81
CA GLU A 240 10.33 8.76 2.19
C GLU A 240 8.81 8.88 2.39
N ILE A 241 8.39 9.52 3.47
CA ILE A 241 7.00 9.95 3.65
C ILE A 241 6.88 11.40 3.20
N ILE A 242 5.97 11.66 2.26
CA ILE A 242 5.55 13.01 1.88
C ILE A 242 4.21 13.29 2.56
N PRO A 243 4.20 14.02 3.68
CA PRO A 243 2.95 14.44 4.30
C PRO A 243 2.28 15.49 3.43
N GLU A 244 0.95 15.36 3.27
CA GLU A 244 0.15 16.30 2.51
C GLU A 244 -0.93 16.94 3.38
N ILE A 245 -0.94 18.27 3.40
CA ILE A 245 -2.08 19.06 3.85
C ILE A 245 -2.64 19.76 2.61
N ASP A 246 -3.81 19.33 2.18
CA ASP A 246 -4.40 19.83 0.94
C ASP A 246 -5.21 21.10 1.19
N VAL A 247 -4.76 22.16 0.57
CA VAL A 247 -5.34 23.52 0.57
C VAL A 247 -5.11 24.14 -0.81
N PRO A 248 -5.96 25.04 -1.32
CA PRO A 248 -7.11 25.69 -0.67
C PRO A 248 -8.48 25.03 -0.95
N ALA A 249 -8.56 24.03 -1.83
CA ALA A 249 -9.68 23.11 -1.96
C ALA A 249 -9.55 21.96 -0.96
N HIS A 250 -10.47 21.01 -0.93
CA HIS A 250 -10.47 19.86 0.00
C HIS A 250 -10.32 20.23 1.47
N SER A 251 -10.74 21.45 1.80
CA SER A 251 -10.46 22.13 3.08
C SER A 251 -11.65 22.16 4.04
N LEU A 252 -12.69 21.32 3.83
CA LEU A 252 -13.91 21.38 4.64
C LEU A 252 -13.65 21.11 6.14
N ALA A 253 -12.66 20.28 6.48
CA ALA A 253 -12.29 20.09 7.88
C ALA A 253 -11.78 21.38 8.53
N LEU A 254 -11.04 22.21 7.79
CA LEU A 254 -10.55 23.50 8.25
C LEU A 254 -11.69 24.53 8.39
N THR A 255 -12.62 24.54 7.43
CA THR A 255 -13.77 25.45 7.45
C THR A 255 -14.87 25.01 8.41
N HIS A 256 -15.00 23.73 8.75
CA HIS A 256 -15.82 23.29 9.89
C HIS A 256 -15.29 23.82 11.21
N TYR A 257 -13.96 23.86 11.36
CA TYR A 257 -13.31 24.42 12.55
C TYR A 257 -13.44 25.95 12.62
N LYS A 258 -13.18 26.63 11.49
CA LYS A 258 -13.25 28.10 11.37
C LYS A 258 -14.07 28.51 10.14
N PRO A 259 -15.42 28.56 10.23
CA PRO A 259 -16.29 28.81 9.09
C PRO A 259 -16.03 30.14 8.35
N GLU A 260 -15.44 31.12 9.05
CA GLU A 260 -15.17 32.44 8.50
C GLU A 260 -14.15 32.43 7.35
N ILE A 261 -13.25 31.42 7.30
CA ILE A 261 -12.25 31.29 6.22
C ILE A 261 -12.78 30.53 5.01
N GLY A 262 -14.00 30.00 5.07
CA GLY A 262 -14.63 29.26 3.97
C GLY A 262 -15.15 30.16 2.86
N SER A 263 -15.12 29.68 1.62
CA SER A 263 -15.69 30.37 0.48
C SER A 263 -17.19 30.15 0.41
N LYS A 264 -17.97 31.23 0.54
CA LYS A 264 -19.43 31.17 0.33
C LYS A 264 -19.81 31.05 -1.15
N GLU A 265 -18.91 31.45 -2.03
CA GLU A 265 -19.15 31.46 -3.48
C GLU A 265 -18.87 30.09 -4.12
N TYR A 266 -17.76 29.44 -3.75
CA TYR A 266 -17.30 28.21 -4.40
C TYR A 266 -17.60 26.94 -3.58
N GLY A 267 -18.07 27.08 -2.34
CA GLY A 267 -18.37 25.99 -1.43
C GLY A 267 -17.47 26.01 -0.19
N MET A 268 -18.01 25.49 0.92
CA MET A 268 -17.29 25.49 2.19
C MET A 268 -16.08 24.53 2.24
N ASP A 269 -15.94 23.67 1.25
CA ASP A 269 -14.76 22.85 1.03
C ASP A 269 -13.59 23.60 0.37
N HIS A 270 -13.80 24.89 0.07
CA HIS A 270 -12.80 25.81 -0.47
C HIS A 270 -12.51 26.93 0.53
N LEU A 271 -11.25 27.32 0.69
CA LEU A 271 -10.86 28.51 1.45
C LEU A 271 -11.12 29.79 0.67
N ASP A 272 -11.51 30.85 1.34
CA ASP A 272 -11.66 32.18 0.74
C ASP A 272 -10.30 32.88 0.67
N LEU A 273 -9.73 32.95 -0.55
CA LEU A 273 -8.38 33.48 -0.79
C LEU A 273 -8.28 35.01 -0.77
N PHE A 274 -9.41 35.71 -0.58
CA PHE A 274 -9.43 37.16 -0.44
C PHE A 274 -9.32 37.62 1.02
N LYS A 275 -9.39 36.68 1.98
CA LYS A 275 -9.34 36.96 3.41
C LYS A 275 -7.93 36.79 3.98
N PRO A 276 -7.37 37.81 4.65
CA PRO A 276 -6.10 37.67 5.36
C PRO A 276 -6.12 36.54 6.42
N GLU A 277 -7.26 36.36 7.09
CA GLU A 277 -7.46 35.34 8.12
C GLU A 277 -7.28 33.90 7.60
N THR A 278 -7.48 33.69 6.30
CA THR A 278 -7.19 32.41 5.63
C THR A 278 -5.70 32.10 5.68
N TYR A 279 -4.87 33.10 5.32
CA TYR A 279 -3.41 32.94 5.32
C TYR A 279 -2.87 32.82 6.76
N GLU A 280 -3.36 33.63 7.69
CA GLU A 280 -2.99 33.53 9.12
C GLU A 280 -3.26 32.12 9.66
N PHE A 281 -4.42 31.54 9.31
CA PHE A 281 -4.79 30.19 9.75
C PHE A 281 -3.89 29.12 9.14
N VAL A 282 -3.69 29.14 7.83
CA VAL A 282 -2.91 28.10 7.12
C VAL A 282 -1.41 28.24 7.45
N ASP A 283 -0.87 29.47 7.55
CA ASP A 283 0.51 29.71 7.97
C ASP A 283 0.78 29.12 9.35
N ALA A 284 -0.10 29.37 10.33
CA ALA A 284 0.04 28.83 11.68
C ALA A 284 -0.05 27.30 11.71
N LEU A 285 -0.94 26.71 10.88
CA LEU A 285 -1.08 25.27 10.76
C LEU A 285 0.18 24.62 10.21
N PHE A 286 0.72 25.12 9.09
CA PHE A 286 1.96 24.57 8.53
C PHE A 286 3.16 24.82 9.45
N LYS A 287 3.24 25.99 10.07
CA LYS A 287 4.31 26.33 10.99
C LYS A 287 4.40 25.33 12.16
N GLU A 288 3.25 24.88 12.69
CA GLU A 288 3.18 23.90 13.77
C GLU A 288 3.93 22.60 13.44
N TYR A 289 3.94 22.18 12.17
CA TYR A 289 4.56 20.93 11.75
C TYR A 289 5.96 21.10 11.14
N LEU A 290 6.34 22.32 10.76
CA LEU A 290 7.59 22.62 10.07
C LEU A 290 8.64 23.26 10.96
N GLU A 291 8.24 23.97 12.03
CA GLU A 291 9.15 24.78 12.87
C GLU A 291 9.88 23.93 13.91
N GLY A 292 11.08 24.39 14.30
CA GLY A 292 11.89 23.83 15.37
C GLY A 292 12.97 22.85 14.91
N ASP A 293 13.80 22.45 15.88
CA ASP A 293 14.94 21.54 15.63
C ASP A 293 14.50 20.10 15.31
N ASN A 294 13.30 19.71 15.74
CA ASN A 294 12.70 18.40 15.50
C ASN A 294 11.28 18.56 14.97
N PRO A 295 11.11 19.02 13.73
CA PRO A 295 9.79 19.25 13.15
C PRO A 295 8.99 17.97 13.03
N VAL A 296 7.65 18.06 13.06
CA VAL A 296 6.76 16.91 12.87
C VAL A 296 6.91 16.33 11.47
N PHE A 297 7.08 17.16 10.45
CA PHE A 297 7.39 16.71 9.10
C PHE A 297 8.90 16.49 8.97
N VAL A 298 9.33 15.25 9.16
CA VAL A 298 10.73 14.85 9.20
C VAL A 298 11.38 14.83 7.81
N GLY A 299 10.63 14.40 6.78
CA GLY A 299 11.11 14.20 5.43
C GLY A 299 11.56 15.48 4.73
N LYS A 300 12.20 15.30 3.56
CA LYS A 300 12.68 16.41 2.73
C LYS A 300 11.53 17.16 2.03
N ARG A 301 10.47 16.43 1.65
CA ARG A 301 9.35 16.94 0.85
C ARG A 301 8.11 17.13 1.69
N VAL A 302 7.34 18.18 1.36
CA VAL A 302 6.01 18.45 1.93
C VAL A 302 5.07 18.80 0.79
N HIS A 303 3.92 18.13 0.75
CA HIS A 303 2.89 18.39 -0.23
C HIS A 303 1.88 19.40 0.32
N ILE A 304 1.59 20.44 -0.44
CA ILE A 304 0.73 21.56 -0.05
C ILE A 304 -0.64 21.53 -0.75
N GLY A 305 -0.97 20.42 -1.46
CA GLY A 305 -2.19 20.31 -2.23
C GLY A 305 -2.17 21.15 -3.50
N THR A 306 -3.07 22.12 -3.58
CA THR A 306 -3.20 23.12 -4.66
C THR A 306 -3.76 22.55 -5.97
N ASP A 307 -4.78 21.72 -5.89
CA ASP A 307 -5.53 21.23 -7.05
C ASP A 307 -6.87 21.98 -7.22
N GLU A 308 -7.89 21.36 -7.52
CA GLU A 308 -9.29 21.61 -7.85
C GLU A 308 -9.94 22.93 -7.37
N TYR A 309 -9.25 24.07 -7.44
CA TYR A 309 -9.83 25.36 -7.11
C TYR A 309 -10.56 26.00 -8.29
N SER A 310 -11.50 26.92 -8.04
CA SER A 310 -12.31 27.55 -9.09
C SER A 310 -11.46 28.42 -10.04
N ASN A 311 -11.73 28.32 -11.33
CA ASN A 311 -11.18 29.21 -12.37
C ASN A 311 -12.27 30.08 -13.04
N ALA A 312 -13.44 30.23 -12.40
CA ALA A 312 -14.59 30.92 -12.98
C ALA A 312 -14.36 32.44 -13.19
N LYS A 313 -13.44 33.06 -12.44
CA LYS A 313 -13.13 34.49 -12.51
C LYS A 313 -11.62 34.72 -12.55
N LYS A 314 -11.19 35.73 -13.30
CA LYS A 314 -9.77 36.05 -13.45
C LYS A 314 -9.10 36.41 -12.11
N ASP A 315 -9.74 37.21 -11.29
CA ASP A 315 -9.22 37.61 -9.97
C ASP A 315 -9.05 36.43 -9.00
N VAL A 316 -9.96 35.45 -9.08
CA VAL A 316 -9.86 34.20 -8.32
C VAL A 316 -8.68 33.35 -8.78
N VAL A 317 -8.47 33.24 -10.10
CA VAL A 317 -7.31 32.57 -10.68
C VAL A 317 -6.00 33.21 -10.21
N GLU A 318 -5.91 34.55 -10.28
CA GLU A 318 -4.71 35.27 -9.83
C GLU A 318 -4.47 35.08 -8.31
N LYS A 319 -5.51 35.05 -7.50
CA LYS A 319 -5.40 34.74 -6.06
C LYS A 319 -4.96 33.29 -5.80
N PHE A 320 -5.49 32.33 -6.54
CA PHE A 320 -5.05 30.94 -6.42
C PHE A 320 -3.57 30.77 -6.81
N ARG A 321 -3.14 31.43 -7.87
CA ARG A 321 -1.72 31.41 -8.29
C ARG A 321 -0.82 32.04 -7.22
N ALA A 322 -1.24 33.19 -6.66
CA ALA A 322 -0.51 33.86 -5.58
C ALA A 322 -0.46 32.99 -4.30
N PHE A 323 -1.55 32.30 -3.96
CA PHE A 323 -1.61 31.34 -2.85
C PHE A 323 -0.63 30.17 -3.07
N THR A 324 -0.62 29.59 -4.24
CA THR A 324 0.30 28.48 -4.59
C THR A 324 1.76 28.93 -4.47
N ASP A 325 2.13 30.10 -5.05
CA ASP A 325 3.49 30.64 -4.93
C ASP A 325 3.88 30.95 -3.47
N HIS A 326 2.94 31.51 -2.69
CA HIS A 326 3.15 31.79 -1.27
C HIS A 326 3.52 30.52 -0.50
N TYR A 327 2.74 29.44 -0.63
CA TYR A 327 2.99 28.21 0.17
C TYR A 327 4.17 27.39 -0.36
N ILE A 328 4.49 27.46 -1.64
CA ILE A 328 5.78 26.94 -2.15
C ILE A 328 6.94 27.59 -1.39
N ARG A 329 6.99 28.93 -1.36
CA ARG A 329 8.05 29.68 -0.68
C ARG A 329 8.01 29.51 0.83
N PHE A 330 6.81 29.37 1.41
CA PHE A 330 6.62 29.21 2.83
C PHE A 330 7.30 27.90 3.31
N VAL A 331 7.00 26.75 2.69
CA VAL A 331 7.62 25.48 3.06
C VAL A 331 9.12 25.43 2.76
N GLU A 332 9.56 26.08 1.69
CA GLU A 332 10.99 26.23 1.38
C GLU A 332 11.73 27.06 2.44
N GLY A 333 11.06 28.03 3.06
CA GLY A 333 11.60 28.82 4.17
C GLY A 333 11.99 27.97 5.38
N PHE A 334 11.40 26.77 5.53
CA PHE A 334 11.75 25.77 6.54
C PHE A 334 12.72 24.69 6.02
N GLY A 335 13.34 24.91 4.86
CA GLY A 335 14.31 23.96 4.26
C GLY A 335 13.66 22.73 3.62
N LYS A 336 12.36 22.75 3.34
CA LYS A 336 11.65 21.67 2.66
C LYS A 336 11.53 21.92 1.16
N GLN A 337 11.38 20.86 0.38
CA GLN A 337 11.02 20.95 -1.04
C GLN A 337 9.49 20.84 -1.16
N ALA A 338 8.89 21.84 -1.82
CA ALA A 338 7.45 21.84 -2.05
C ALA A 338 7.05 20.81 -3.10
N VAL A 339 5.95 20.11 -2.82
CA VAL A 339 5.23 19.26 -3.78
C VAL A 339 3.81 19.81 -3.94
N VAL A 340 3.32 19.87 -5.17
CA VAL A 340 2.01 20.44 -5.53
C VAL A 340 1.25 19.48 -6.44
N TRP A 341 -0.07 19.52 -6.40
CA TRP A 341 -0.89 18.96 -7.48
C TRP A 341 -0.85 19.90 -8.70
N GLY A 342 -0.83 19.31 -9.88
CA GLY A 342 -0.84 20.07 -11.12
C GLY A 342 -2.19 20.75 -11.37
N ALA A 343 -2.22 22.09 -11.38
CA ALA A 343 -3.43 22.90 -11.59
C ALA A 343 -3.22 24.15 -12.47
N LEU A 344 -2.00 24.44 -12.89
CA LEU A 344 -1.66 25.76 -13.48
C LEU A 344 -2.10 25.93 -14.94
N SER A 345 -2.44 24.87 -15.66
CA SER A 345 -3.10 25.00 -16.97
C SER A 345 -4.60 25.30 -16.83
N HIS A 346 -5.24 24.79 -15.76
CA HIS A 346 -6.61 25.11 -15.38
C HIS A 346 -6.71 26.53 -14.82
N ALA A 347 -5.82 26.88 -13.91
CA ALA A 347 -5.68 28.22 -13.34
C ALA A 347 -4.71 29.08 -14.19
N LYS A 348 -5.04 29.23 -15.48
CA LYS A 348 -4.22 30.04 -16.39
C LYS A 348 -4.36 31.53 -16.07
N GLY A 349 -3.25 32.17 -15.65
CA GLY A 349 -3.22 33.55 -15.21
C GLY A 349 -1.84 34.19 -15.39
N ASP A 350 -1.73 35.46 -14.99
CA ASP A 350 -0.54 36.29 -15.17
C ASP A 350 0.38 36.29 -13.94
N THR A 351 -0.17 36.02 -12.75
CA THR A 351 0.60 35.94 -11.49
C THR A 351 1.63 34.81 -11.59
N PRO A 352 2.93 35.10 -11.44
CA PRO A 352 3.98 34.09 -11.53
C PRO A 352 3.88 33.10 -10.34
N VAL A 353 4.18 31.83 -10.61
CA VAL A 353 4.30 30.79 -9.60
C VAL A 353 5.68 30.18 -9.72
N LYS A 354 6.40 30.07 -8.60
CA LYS A 354 7.73 29.49 -8.55
C LYS A 354 7.72 28.04 -9.03
N SER A 355 8.66 27.69 -9.90
CA SER A 355 8.83 26.33 -10.44
C SER A 355 10.18 25.70 -10.09
N GLU A 356 11.21 26.53 -9.89
CA GLU A 356 12.54 26.03 -9.54
C GLU A 356 12.52 25.27 -8.22
N ASN A 357 13.06 24.04 -8.21
CA ASN A 357 13.09 23.12 -7.07
C ASN A 357 11.68 22.69 -6.58
N VAL A 358 10.65 22.83 -7.41
CA VAL A 358 9.28 22.40 -7.08
C VAL A 358 8.96 21.09 -7.81
N VAL A 359 8.36 20.16 -7.10
CA VAL A 359 7.87 18.91 -7.65
C VAL A 359 6.35 19.00 -7.86
N MET A 360 5.87 18.52 -9.00
CA MET A 360 4.45 18.55 -9.35
C MET A 360 3.93 17.14 -9.64
N ASN A 361 2.87 16.75 -8.96
CA ASN A 361 2.10 15.56 -9.28
C ASN A 361 1.26 15.84 -10.55
N ALA A 362 1.66 15.23 -11.67
CA ALA A 362 0.98 15.37 -12.95
C ALA A 362 -0.11 14.32 -13.09
N TRP A 363 -1.33 14.68 -12.68
CA TRP A 363 -2.48 13.76 -12.54
C TRP A 363 -3.47 13.87 -13.70
N TYR A 364 -3.81 15.07 -14.13
CA TYR A 364 -4.78 15.31 -15.21
C TYR A 364 -4.26 16.39 -16.17
N ASN A 365 -4.14 16.05 -17.45
CA ASN A 365 -3.56 16.94 -18.47
C ASN A 365 -4.36 18.24 -18.67
N GLY A 366 -5.67 18.23 -18.38
CA GLY A 366 -6.51 19.42 -18.44
C GLY A 366 -6.23 20.42 -17.31
N TYR A 367 -5.75 19.95 -16.17
CA TYR A 367 -5.34 20.79 -15.04
C TYR A 367 -3.88 21.26 -15.16
N ALA A 368 -2.99 20.38 -15.62
CA ALA A 368 -1.60 20.72 -15.87
C ALA A 368 -1.09 19.97 -17.11
N ASP A 369 -0.89 20.69 -18.21
CA ASP A 369 -0.25 20.13 -19.39
C ASP A 369 1.22 19.79 -19.11
N PRO A 370 1.62 18.51 -19.13
CA PRO A 370 2.95 18.11 -18.69
C PRO A 370 4.09 18.77 -19.48
N ALA A 371 3.93 18.95 -20.80
CA ALA A 371 4.95 19.57 -21.62
C ALA A 371 5.16 21.06 -21.26
N THR A 372 4.07 21.76 -20.97
CA THR A 372 4.11 23.14 -20.47
C THR A 372 4.77 23.21 -19.11
N MET A 373 4.40 22.32 -18.17
CA MET A 373 4.98 22.32 -16.82
C MET A 373 6.48 22.03 -16.83
N ILE A 374 6.93 21.11 -17.68
CA ILE A 374 8.38 20.86 -17.88
C ILE A 374 9.08 22.10 -18.43
N LYS A 375 8.49 22.76 -19.43
CA LYS A 375 9.03 23.98 -20.01
C LYS A 375 9.12 25.12 -18.99
N ASP A 376 8.17 25.20 -18.07
CA ASP A 376 8.14 26.19 -17.00
C ASP A 376 9.14 25.87 -15.86
N GLY A 377 9.76 24.69 -15.86
CA GLY A 377 10.84 24.31 -14.96
C GLY A 377 10.45 23.37 -13.81
N TYR A 378 9.23 22.83 -13.79
CA TYR A 378 8.82 21.87 -12.77
C TYR A 378 9.45 20.49 -12.99
N GLN A 379 9.71 19.78 -11.90
CA GLN A 379 9.97 18.34 -11.90
C GLN A 379 8.65 17.61 -11.71
N LEU A 380 8.37 16.59 -12.52
CA LEU A 380 7.09 15.91 -12.52
C LEU A 380 7.16 14.53 -11.85
N ILE A 381 6.11 14.17 -11.13
CA ILE A 381 5.75 12.81 -10.76
C ILE A 381 4.57 12.40 -11.63
N SER A 382 4.72 11.34 -12.42
CA SER A 382 3.65 10.77 -13.24
C SER A 382 2.64 10.03 -12.38
N ILE A 383 1.43 10.56 -12.29
CA ILE A 383 0.32 9.94 -11.52
C ILE A 383 -1.02 10.12 -12.27
N PRO A 384 -1.11 9.73 -13.57
CA PRO A 384 -2.27 10.02 -14.40
C PRO A 384 -3.55 9.33 -13.89
N ASP A 385 -4.59 10.13 -13.63
CA ASP A 385 -5.85 9.73 -13.02
C ASP A 385 -6.57 8.60 -13.80
N GLY A 386 -6.63 8.71 -15.12
CA GLY A 386 -7.25 7.73 -15.99
C GLY A 386 -6.48 6.39 -16.12
N LEU A 387 -5.32 6.24 -15.47
CA LEU A 387 -4.49 5.04 -15.57
C LEU A 387 -4.16 4.41 -14.20
N VAL A 388 -3.87 5.24 -13.20
CA VAL A 388 -3.30 4.77 -11.93
C VAL A 388 -4.07 5.22 -10.68
N TYR A 389 -5.27 5.79 -10.83
CA TYR A 389 -6.17 6.08 -9.71
C TYR A 389 -7.08 4.89 -9.41
N ILE A 390 -7.11 4.51 -8.14
CA ILE A 390 -8.06 3.54 -7.59
C ILE A 390 -9.06 4.33 -6.75
N VAL A 391 -10.36 4.24 -7.09
CA VAL A 391 -11.45 4.79 -6.28
C VAL A 391 -12.47 3.68 -6.06
N PRO A 392 -12.44 3.02 -4.88
CA PRO A 392 -13.21 1.81 -4.64
C PRO A 392 -14.70 1.95 -4.93
N LYS A 393 -15.21 1.18 -5.89
CA LYS A 393 -16.63 1.10 -6.31
C LYS A 393 -17.26 2.42 -6.77
N ALA A 394 -16.49 3.47 -7.04
CA ALA A 394 -16.99 4.77 -7.46
C ALA A 394 -17.61 4.76 -8.88
N GLY A 395 -17.04 3.99 -9.80
CA GLY A 395 -17.55 3.82 -11.15
C GLY A 395 -17.02 4.82 -12.19
N TYR A 396 -16.35 5.90 -11.76
CA TYR A 396 -15.74 6.89 -12.66
C TYR A 396 -14.21 6.73 -12.77
N TYR A 397 -13.57 6.08 -11.81
CA TYR A 397 -12.19 5.60 -11.87
C TYR A 397 -12.14 4.09 -11.62
N TYR A 398 -10.98 3.49 -11.63
CA TYR A 398 -10.81 2.06 -11.42
C TYR A 398 -11.16 1.64 -9.99
N ASP A 399 -11.91 0.55 -9.86
CA ASP A 399 -12.04 -0.21 -8.61
C ASP A 399 -10.78 -1.10 -8.41
N TYR A 400 -10.31 -1.70 -9.50
CA TYR A 400 -9.03 -2.41 -9.64
C TYR A 400 -8.35 -1.94 -10.90
N LEU A 401 -7.05 -1.64 -10.86
CA LEU A 401 -6.31 -1.14 -12.02
C LEU A 401 -6.27 -2.16 -13.17
N ASN A 402 -6.16 -1.66 -14.39
CA ASN A 402 -5.92 -2.48 -15.57
C ASN A 402 -4.44 -2.87 -15.65
N GLU A 403 -4.01 -3.77 -14.77
CA GLU A 403 -2.63 -4.18 -14.65
C GLU A 403 -2.01 -4.82 -15.90
N PRO A 404 -2.75 -5.62 -16.72
CA PRO A 404 -2.22 -6.09 -17.99
C PRO A 404 -1.77 -4.96 -18.91
N TYR A 405 -2.57 -3.89 -19.00
CA TYR A 405 -2.21 -2.69 -19.77
C TYR A 405 -1.01 -1.97 -19.14
N LEU A 406 -1.03 -1.71 -17.83
CA LEU A 406 0.05 -1.03 -17.13
C LEU A 406 1.39 -1.77 -17.26
N TYR A 407 1.38 -3.08 -17.16
CA TYR A 407 2.58 -3.89 -17.29
C TYR A 407 3.16 -3.86 -18.71
N LYS A 408 2.32 -3.84 -19.74
CA LYS A 408 2.75 -3.86 -21.15
C LYS A 408 3.14 -2.47 -21.66
N GLU A 409 2.32 -1.46 -21.36
CA GLU A 409 2.36 -0.18 -22.08
C GLU A 409 2.81 1.01 -21.23
N TRP A 410 2.53 1.04 -19.92
CA TRP A 410 2.78 2.21 -19.11
C TRP A 410 4.21 2.25 -18.56
N THR A 411 4.76 3.47 -18.49
CA THR A 411 5.93 3.83 -17.66
C THR A 411 5.71 5.25 -17.13
N PRO A 412 6.52 5.74 -16.18
CA PRO A 412 6.43 7.14 -15.76
C PRO A 412 6.57 8.19 -16.89
N ALA A 413 7.12 7.79 -18.04
CA ALA A 413 7.16 8.67 -19.24
C ALA A 413 5.78 8.90 -19.87
N HIS A 414 4.76 8.10 -19.51
CA HIS A 414 3.38 8.26 -19.97
C HIS A 414 2.55 9.03 -18.93
N ILE A 415 2.28 10.30 -19.18
CA ILE A 415 1.49 11.17 -18.31
C ILE A 415 0.17 11.49 -19.00
N GLY A 416 -0.84 10.68 -18.76
CA GLY A 416 -2.14 10.77 -19.43
C GLY A 416 -2.00 10.58 -20.95
N LYS A 417 -2.26 11.62 -21.73
CA LYS A 417 -2.10 11.61 -23.19
C LYS A 417 -0.69 12.00 -23.66
N ALA A 418 0.13 12.55 -22.78
CA ALA A 418 1.49 12.97 -23.10
C ALA A 418 2.46 11.79 -22.93
N VAL A 419 3.34 11.61 -23.92
CA VAL A 419 4.38 10.59 -23.92
C VAL A 419 5.73 11.28 -24.14
N PHE A 420 6.66 11.00 -23.25
CA PHE A 420 8.01 11.56 -23.27
C PHE A 420 9.03 10.46 -23.52
N ASP A 421 10.27 10.85 -23.76
CA ASP A 421 11.38 9.91 -23.77
C ASP A 421 11.53 9.23 -22.41
N GLU A 422 11.85 7.94 -22.41
CA GLU A 422 12.13 7.20 -21.18
C GLU A 422 13.26 7.87 -20.38
N LYS A 423 13.09 7.96 -19.07
CA LYS A 423 14.03 8.60 -18.15
C LYS A 423 14.24 10.09 -18.45
N HIS A 424 13.20 10.77 -18.93
CA HIS A 424 13.27 12.22 -19.14
C HIS A 424 13.71 12.91 -17.84
N PRO A 425 14.72 13.80 -17.85
CA PRO A 425 15.34 14.34 -16.63
C PRO A 425 14.39 15.15 -15.73
N SER A 426 13.31 15.70 -16.30
CA SER A 426 12.28 16.40 -15.54
C SER A 426 11.18 15.47 -15.00
N ILE A 427 11.21 14.16 -15.29
CA ILE A 427 10.27 13.17 -14.76
C ILE A 427 10.98 12.33 -13.71
N LEU A 428 10.71 12.60 -12.43
CA LEU A 428 11.35 11.93 -11.31
C LEU A 428 10.97 10.45 -11.22
N GLY A 429 9.76 10.10 -11.68
CA GLY A 429 9.22 8.77 -11.61
C GLY A 429 7.71 8.77 -11.62
N GLY A 430 7.13 7.74 -11.03
CA GLY A 430 5.68 7.57 -10.99
C GLY A 430 5.13 7.25 -9.62
N MET A 431 3.83 7.47 -9.49
CA MET A 431 3.01 7.05 -8.37
C MET A 431 1.71 6.45 -8.88
N PHE A 432 1.05 5.66 -8.03
CA PHE A 432 -0.37 5.36 -8.16
C PHE A 432 -1.08 5.79 -6.87
N ALA A 433 -2.40 5.92 -6.92
CA ALA A 433 -3.16 6.46 -5.80
C ALA A 433 -4.36 5.60 -5.45
N ILE A 434 -4.74 5.59 -4.16
CA ILE A 434 -6.06 5.18 -3.73
C ILE A 434 -6.76 6.35 -3.03
N TRP A 435 -7.95 6.68 -3.54
CA TRP A 435 -8.83 7.71 -3.01
C TRP A 435 -10.07 7.09 -2.39
N ASN A 436 -10.54 7.64 -1.28
CA ASN A 436 -11.71 7.16 -0.54
C ASN A 436 -12.91 8.11 -0.71
N ASP A 437 -13.17 8.59 -1.92
CA ASP A 437 -14.17 9.61 -2.27
C ASP A 437 -15.57 9.32 -1.73
N HIS A 438 -15.98 8.05 -1.77
CA HIS A 438 -17.29 7.60 -1.30
C HIS A 438 -17.25 7.27 0.19
N VAL A 439 -17.19 8.30 1.02
CA VAL A 439 -17.21 8.14 2.48
C VAL A 439 -18.44 7.37 2.94
N GLY A 440 -18.22 6.34 3.77
CA GLY A 440 -19.32 5.49 4.28
C GLY A 440 -19.72 4.35 3.35
N ASN A 441 -18.98 4.09 2.28
CA ASN A 441 -19.28 3.04 1.30
C ASN A 441 -18.97 1.60 1.78
N GLY A 442 -18.69 1.40 3.05
CA GLY A 442 -18.42 0.08 3.63
C GLY A 442 -17.04 -0.50 3.33
N ILE A 443 -16.14 0.23 2.69
CA ILE A 443 -14.76 -0.23 2.45
C ILE A 443 -14.01 -0.40 3.76
N SER A 444 -13.35 -1.55 3.94
CA SER A 444 -12.40 -1.81 5.02
C SER A 444 -10.96 -1.58 4.57
N VAL A 445 -10.03 -1.47 5.54
CA VAL A 445 -8.59 -1.40 5.24
C VAL A 445 -8.12 -2.67 4.49
N LYS A 446 -8.73 -3.83 4.76
CA LYS A 446 -8.46 -5.07 4.03
C LYS A 446 -8.90 -5.01 2.56
N ASP A 447 -10.02 -4.37 2.28
CA ASP A 447 -10.48 -4.11 0.91
C ASP A 447 -9.57 -3.13 0.16
N ILE A 448 -9.05 -2.12 0.86
CA ILE A 448 -8.03 -1.20 0.34
C ILE A 448 -6.77 -2.00 -0.01
N HIS A 449 -6.27 -2.78 0.94
CA HIS A 449 -5.06 -3.57 0.74
C HIS A 449 -5.15 -4.53 -0.45
N HIS A 450 -6.28 -5.21 -0.59
CA HIS A 450 -6.53 -6.11 -1.72
C HIS A 450 -6.50 -5.39 -3.08
N ARG A 451 -6.82 -4.08 -3.13
CA ARG A 451 -6.80 -3.27 -4.35
C ARG A 451 -5.42 -2.72 -4.70
N ILE A 452 -4.58 -2.51 -3.70
CA ILE A 452 -3.29 -1.82 -3.91
C ILE A 452 -2.09 -2.77 -3.99
N PHE A 453 -2.14 -3.96 -3.38
CA PHE A 453 -0.97 -4.83 -3.27
C PHE A 453 -0.49 -5.35 -4.64
N SER A 454 -1.40 -5.85 -5.46
CA SER A 454 -1.10 -6.34 -6.81
C SER A 454 -0.60 -5.23 -7.74
N PRO A 455 -1.25 -4.05 -7.83
CA PRO A 455 -0.72 -2.90 -8.55
C PRO A 455 0.65 -2.42 -8.06
N LEU A 456 0.90 -2.45 -6.75
CA LEU A 456 2.21 -2.08 -6.18
C LEU A 456 3.33 -2.94 -6.80
N GLN A 457 3.13 -4.25 -6.90
CA GLN A 457 4.08 -5.16 -7.54
C GLN A 457 4.27 -4.83 -9.03
N THR A 458 3.18 -4.63 -9.78
CA THR A 458 3.21 -4.31 -11.21
C THR A 458 3.93 -3.00 -11.49
N LEU A 459 3.58 -1.95 -10.74
CA LEU A 459 4.12 -0.61 -10.95
C LEU A 459 5.57 -0.49 -10.46
N SER A 460 5.96 -1.26 -9.44
CA SER A 460 7.37 -1.35 -9.02
C SER A 460 8.25 -1.86 -10.15
N VAL A 461 7.79 -2.85 -10.94
CA VAL A 461 8.50 -3.31 -12.15
C VAL A 461 8.65 -2.16 -13.16
N LYS A 462 7.58 -1.44 -13.44
CA LYS A 462 7.58 -0.38 -14.46
C LYS A 462 8.43 0.83 -14.08
N MET A 463 8.56 1.12 -12.80
CA MET A 463 9.37 2.23 -12.28
C MET A 463 10.84 1.82 -12.04
N TRP A 464 11.11 0.54 -11.74
CA TRP A 464 12.47 0.03 -11.54
C TRP A 464 13.08 -0.48 -12.84
N THR A 465 12.38 -1.38 -13.54
CA THR A 465 12.89 -2.05 -14.74
C THR A 465 12.70 -1.20 -16.01
N GLY A 466 11.65 -0.36 -16.04
CA GLY A 466 11.30 0.49 -17.17
C GLY A 466 10.36 -0.18 -18.18
N ALA A 467 10.45 0.25 -19.44
CA ALA A 467 9.51 -0.16 -20.49
C ALA A 467 9.59 -1.64 -20.83
N GLN A 468 10.80 -2.20 -20.83
CA GLN A 468 11.01 -3.58 -21.29
C GLN A 468 10.96 -4.55 -20.11
N THR A 469 9.98 -5.45 -20.15
CA THR A 469 9.83 -6.57 -19.21
C THR A 469 10.32 -7.87 -19.85
N GLY A 470 10.93 -8.74 -19.05
CA GLY A 470 11.56 -9.96 -19.55
C GLY A 470 10.62 -11.15 -19.73
N ILE A 471 9.38 -11.07 -19.20
CA ILE A 471 8.39 -12.15 -19.25
C ILE A 471 6.99 -11.59 -19.56
N PRO A 472 6.08 -12.40 -20.15
CA PRO A 472 4.68 -12.01 -20.36
C PRO A 472 3.95 -11.72 -19.04
N TYR A 473 2.92 -10.85 -19.10
CA TYR A 473 2.12 -10.47 -17.94
C TYR A 473 1.49 -11.67 -17.22
N GLU A 474 0.98 -12.63 -17.96
CA GLU A 474 0.34 -13.84 -17.44
C GLU A 474 1.31 -14.64 -16.54
N THR A 475 2.54 -14.86 -17.03
CA THR A 475 3.61 -15.53 -16.27
C THR A 475 4.05 -14.68 -15.06
N PHE A 476 4.14 -13.37 -15.23
CA PHE A 476 4.43 -12.43 -14.13
C PHE A 476 3.36 -12.53 -13.05
N ASN A 477 2.09 -12.48 -13.43
CA ASN A 477 0.96 -12.50 -12.52
C ASN A 477 0.86 -13.80 -11.70
N GLU A 478 1.10 -14.95 -12.34
CA GLU A 478 1.15 -16.25 -11.66
C GLU A 478 2.29 -16.31 -10.62
N LYS A 479 3.48 -15.87 -11.00
CA LYS A 479 4.66 -15.95 -10.12
C LYS A 479 4.63 -14.96 -8.97
N ARG A 480 4.24 -13.71 -9.21
CA ARG A 480 4.16 -12.68 -8.15
C ARG A 480 3.15 -13.01 -7.06
N ALA A 481 2.04 -13.70 -7.43
CA ALA A 481 1.03 -14.13 -6.48
C ALA A 481 1.56 -15.10 -5.40
N LEU A 482 2.71 -15.75 -5.66
CA LEU A 482 3.35 -16.66 -4.71
C LEU A 482 4.37 -15.99 -3.78
N LEU A 483 4.73 -14.73 -4.05
CA LEU A 483 5.64 -13.97 -3.20
C LEU A 483 4.95 -13.48 -1.93
N SER A 484 5.71 -13.40 -0.86
CA SER A 484 5.27 -12.78 0.41
C SER A 484 5.03 -11.29 0.23
N GLU A 485 4.23 -10.69 1.10
CA GLU A 485 4.00 -9.25 1.07
C GLU A 485 5.22 -8.48 1.55
N ALA A 486 5.78 -8.90 2.67
CA ALA A 486 7.06 -8.47 3.23
C ALA A 486 7.44 -9.39 4.40
N PRO A 487 8.67 -9.34 4.92
CA PRO A 487 9.03 -10.04 6.16
C PRO A 487 8.09 -9.67 7.31
N GLY A 488 7.45 -10.69 7.90
CA GLY A 488 6.53 -10.53 9.03
C GLY A 488 5.19 -9.84 8.70
N VAL A 489 4.85 -9.65 7.43
CA VAL A 489 3.61 -8.99 7.00
C VAL A 489 2.75 -9.93 6.17
N ASN A 490 1.45 -10.02 6.53
CA ASN A 490 0.44 -10.79 5.81
C ASN A 490 -0.93 -10.08 5.89
N GLN A 491 -1.04 -8.90 5.29
CA GLN A 491 -2.27 -8.10 5.29
C GLN A 491 -3.38 -8.71 4.43
N LEU A 492 -3.01 -9.49 3.40
CA LEU A 492 -3.96 -10.30 2.61
C LEU A 492 -4.52 -11.48 3.40
N ALA A 493 -3.99 -11.78 4.59
CA ALA A 493 -4.38 -12.92 5.42
C ALA A 493 -4.35 -14.26 4.65
N ARG A 494 -3.30 -14.47 3.85
CA ARG A 494 -3.11 -15.71 3.09
C ARG A 494 -2.63 -16.83 4.00
N ILE A 495 -3.26 -18.00 3.86
CA ILE A 495 -2.85 -19.24 4.52
C ILE A 495 -2.61 -20.28 3.43
N GLY A 496 -1.37 -20.77 3.34
CA GLY A 496 -0.98 -21.69 2.26
C GLY A 496 -0.77 -21.01 0.90
N LYS A 497 -0.23 -21.76 -0.05
CA LYS A 497 0.09 -21.28 -1.42
C LYS A 497 -0.68 -22.01 -2.51
N LYS A 498 -1.40 -23.08 -2.17
CA LYS A 498 -2.21 -23.89 -3.09
C LYS A 498 -3.63 -24.02 -2.52
N PRO A 499 -4.65 -24.21 -3.37
CA PRO A 499 -6.01 -24.48 -2.90
C PRO A 499 -6.07 -25.76 -2.07
N GLU A 500 -6.35 -25.65 -0.77
CA GLU A 500 -6.38 -26.78 0.18
C GLU A 500 -7.19 -26.47 1.44
N LEU A 501 -7.47 -27.51 2.24
CA LEU A 501 -7.90 -27.38 3.62
C LEU A 501 -6.70 -26.92 4.45
N VAL A 502 -6.76 -25.69 4.98
CA VAL A 502 -5.61 -25.06 5.66
C VAL A 502 -5.71 -25.10 7.19
N TYR A 503 -6.92 -25.29 7.72
CA TYR A 503 -7.13 -25.40 9.15
C TYR A 503 -8.38 -26.21 9.47
N GLU A 504 -8.32 -27.08 10.49
CA GLU A 504 -9.48 -27.80 10.99
C GLU A 504 -9.44 -27.97 12.51
N ARG A 505 -10.62 -28.07 13.11
CA ARG A 505 -10.80 -28.33 14.53
C ARG A 505 -12.08 -29.12 14.78
N SER A 506 -11.98 -30.24 15.51
CA SER A 506 -13.13 -31.09 15.81
C SER A 506 -14.18 -30.43 16.71
N THR A 507 -13.76 -29.57 17.64
CA THR A 507 -14.65 -28.80 18.53
C THR A 507 -14.04 -27.41 18.75
N VAL A 508 -14.88 -26.39 18.62
CA VAL A 508 -14.51 -24.99 18.92
C VAL A 508 -14.99 -24.68 20.34
N ALA A 509 -14.07 -24.63 21.29
CA ALA A 509 -14.40 -24.26 22.66
C ALA A 509 -14.52 -22.73 22.78
N PRO A 510 -15.52 -22.21 23.52
CA PRO A 510 -15.61 -20.78 23.81
C PRO A 510 -14.29 -20.24 24.40
N GLY A 511 -13.85 -19.07 23.93
CA GLY A 511 -12.61 -18.42 24.37
C GLY A 511 -11.31 -19.03 23.82
N SER A 512 -11.36 -20.12 23.04
CA SER A 512 -10.16 -20.75 22.47
C SER A 512 -9.52 -19.86 21.39
N THR A 513 -8.19 -19.98 21.24
CA THR A 513 -7.40 -19.26 20.24
C THR A 513 -6.96 -20.18 19.11
N SER A 514 -6.60 -19.59 17.96
CA SER A 514 -5.97 -20.28 16.85
C SER A 514 -4.62 -19.63 16.50
N ASP A 515 -3.79 -20.34 15.74
CA ASP A 515 -2.51 -19.83 15.25
C ASP A 515 -2.66 -18.85 14.08
N TYR A 516 -3.88 -18.75 13.53
CA TYR A 516 -4.20 -17.87 12.41
C TYR A 516 -5.13 -16.76 12.85
N PRO A 517 -4.73 -15.47 12.72
CA PRO A 517 -5.60 -14.36 13.09
C PRO A 517 -6.85 -14.27 12.21
N GLU A 518 -6.72 -14.55 10.93
CA GLU A 518 -7.79 -14.39 9.93
C GLU A 518 -7.47 -15.14 8.64
N ILE A 519 -8.46 -15.31 7.75
CA ILE A 519 -8.27 -15.79 6.38
C ILE A 519 -8.86 -14.79 5.38
N GLY A 520 -8.03 -14.42 4.38
CA GLY A 520 -8.41 -13.50 3.31
C GLY A 520 -9.03 -14.18 2.09
N TYR A 521 -9.38 -13.38 1.12
CA TYR A 521 -10.03 -13.81 -0.13
C TYR A 521 -9.09 -14.69 -0.98
N ASN A 522 -9.56 -15.79 -1.59
CA ASN A 522 -10.86 -16.41 -1.49
C ASN A 522 -10.85 -17.46 -0.37
N TYR A 523 -11.96 -17.69 0.31
CA TYR A 523 -12.00 -18.70 1.36
C TYR A 523 -13.38 -19.36 1.51
N THR A 524 -13.39 -20.51 2.20
CA THR A 524 -14.59 -21.14 2.75
C THR A 524 -14.35 -21.52 4.21
N VAL A 525 -15.22 -21.08 5.11
CA VAL A 525 -15.27 -21.51 6.51
C VAL A 525 -16.54 -22.30 6.72
N SER A 526 -16.43 -23.55 7.17
CA SER A 526 -17.58 -24.45 7.41
C SER A 526 -17.52 -25.05 8.80
N PHE A 527 -18.65 -25.15 9.48
CA PHE A 527 -18.78 -25.80 10.78
C PHE A 527 -20.19 -26.30 11.04
N ASP A 528 -20.31 -27.29 11.92
CA ASP A 528 -21.61 -27.79 12.43
C ASP A 528 -21.96 -27.05 13.72
N ILE A 529 -23.23 -26.65 13.85
CA ILE A 529 -23.73 -25.98 15.04
C ILE A 529 -24.95 -26.74 15.60
N THR A 530 -24.97 -26.90 16.93
CA THR A 530 -26.20 -27.19 17.68
C THR A 530 -26.53 -25.93 18.47
N GLY A 531 -27.61 -25.27 18.11
CA GLY A 531 -28.00 -23.97 18.65
C GLY A 531 -28.35 -24.02 20.14
N ALA A 532 -28.00 -22.98 20.86
CA ALA A 532 -28.47 -22.65 22.19
C ALA A 532 -29.07 -21.23 22.20
N LYS A 533 -29.63 -20.80 23.32
CA LYS A 533 -30.06 -19.41 23.48
C LYS A 533 -28.84 -18.52 23.59
N GLU A 534 -28.67 -17.67 22.63
CA GLU A 534 -27.61 -16.66 22.62
C GLU A 534 -28.18 -15.26 22.95
N SER A 535 -27.36 -14.43 23.58
CA SER A 535 -27.67 -12.99 23.76
C SER A 535 -27.26 -12.19 22.52
N GLU A 536 -27.85 -11.01 22.36
CA GLU A 536 -27.39 -10.04 21.35
C GLU A 536 -25.93 -9.66 21.61
N GLY A 537 -25.14 -9.55 20.55
CA GLY A 537 -23.70 -9.32 20.61
C GLY A 537 -22.85 -10.56 20.82
N THR A 538 -23.44 -11.80 20.79
CA THR A 538 -22.65 -13.03 20.93
C THR A 538 -21.75 -13.26 19.74
N GLU A 539 -20.44 -13.19 19.97
CA GLU A 539 -19.40 -13.41 18.98
C GLU A 539 -19.13 -14.91 18.79
N LEU A 540 -18.92 -15.33 17.53
CA LEU A 540 -18.37 -16.65 17.23
C LEU A 540 -16.85 -16.61 17.10
N PHE A 541 -16.34 -15.68 16.29
CA PHE A 541 -14.91 -15.44 16.09
C PHE A 541 -14.60 -13.96 16.03
N ARG A 542 -13.39 -13.60 16.48
CA ARG A 542 -12.86 -12.26 16.33
C ARG A 542 -11.39 -12.26 15.90
N SER A 543 -10.99 -11.16 15.26
CA SER A 543 -9.61 -10.73 14.99
C SER A 543 -9.49 -9.23 15.30
N PRO A 544 -8.31 -8.61 15.20
CA PRO A 544 -8.17 -7.15 15.29
C PRO A 544 -9.01 -6.38 14.25
N ASN A 545 -9.31 -7.01 13.10
CA ASN A 545 -9.95 -6.35 11.95
C ASN A 545 -11.44 -6.65 11.82
N ALA A 546 -11.94 -7.73 12.40
CA ALA A 546 -13.33 -8.16 12.22
C ALA A 546 -13.87 -8.98 13.38
N VAL A 547 -15.20 -9.00 13.47
CA VAL A 547 -15.96 -9.91 14.36
C VAL A 547 -17.02 -10.62 13.52
N PHE A 548 -17.13 -11.94 13.67
CA PHE A 548 -18.23 -12.72 13.15
C PHE A 548 -19.15 -13.14 14.31
N TYR A 549 -20.43 -12.79 14.21
CA TYR A 549 -21.44 -12.98 15.26
C TYR A 549 -22.32 -14.21 15.00
N LEU A 550 -22.61 -14.98 16.04
CA LEU A 550 -23.77 -15.89 16.07
C LEU A 550 -25.08 -15.11 16.23
N SER A 551 -25.02 -14.02 17.00
CA SER A 551 -26.14 -13.13 17.28
C SER A 551 -25.59 -11.70 17.30
N ASP A 552 -25.85 -10.92 16.26
CA ASP A 552 -25.33 -9.55 16.18
C ASP A 552 -25.97 -8.63 17.24
N PRO A 553 -25.33 -7.49 17.55
CA PRO A 553 -25.77 -6.64 18.66
C PRO A 553 -27.05 -5.81 18.38
N ILE A 554 -27.57 -5.80 17.13
CA ILE A 554 -28.71 -4.96 16.74
C ILE A 554 -29.95 -5.79 16.42
N ARG A 555 -29.78 -6.92 15.70
CA ARG A 555 -30.91 -7.72 15.20
C ARG A 555 -30.99 -9.12 15.82
N GLY A 556 -29.96 -9.53 16.56
CA GLY A 556 -29.88 -10.84 17.17
C GLY A 556 -29.84 -11.98 16.13
N MET A 557 -29.30 -11.70 14.95
CA MET A 557 -29.13 -12.64 13.82
C MET A 557 -27.63 -12.86 13.55
N MET A 558 -27.31 -13.89 12.77
CA MET A 558 -25.94 -14.12 12.33
C MET A 558 -25.44 -12.94 11.47
N GLY A 559 -24.20 -12.51 11.68
CA GLY A 559 -23.67 -11.37 10.96
C GLY A 559 -22.18 -11.14 11.19
N PHE A 560 -21.65 -10.05 10.67
CA PHE A 560 -20.25 -9.66 10.88
C PHE A 560 -20.08 -8.14 10.91
N ALA A 561 -19.06 -7.71 11.63
CA ALA A 561 -18.63 -6.30 11.63
C ALA A 561 -17.14 -6.19 11.29
N ARG A 562 -16.78 -5.15 10.53
CA ARG A 562 -15.41 -4.74 10.24
C ARG A 562 -15.36 -3.24 10.00
N ASP A 563 -14.33 -2.55 10.46
CA ASP A 563 -14.15 -1.09 10.35
C ASP A 563 -15.42 -0.29 10.73
N GLY A 564 -16.14 -0.74 11.78
CA GLY A 564 -17.37 -0.09 12.24
C GLY A 564 -18.63 -0.40 11.41
N TYR A 565 -18.54 -1.17 10.34
CA TYR A 565 -19.68 -1.53 9.49
C TYR A 565 -20.24 -2.90 9.87
N LEU A 566 -21.49 -2.94 10.36
CA LEU A 566 -22.24 -4.17 10.68
C LEU A 566 -23.04 -4.63 9.45
N ASN A 567 -22.95 -5.93 9.14
CA ASN A 567 -23.73 -6.60 8.09
C ASN A 567 -24.41 -7.82 8.69
N THR A 568 -25.72 -7.92 8.55
CA THR A 568 -26.57 -8.96 9.16
C THR A 568 -27.17 -9.87 8.10
N PHE A 569 -26.97 -11.18 8.24
CA PHE A 569 -27.67 -12.18 7.42
C PHE A 569 -29.10 -12.41 7.93
N PRO A 570 -30.07 -12.70 7.06
CA PRO A 570 -31.44 -13.00 7.47
C PRO A 570 -31.55 -14.44 8.03
N TYR A 571 -30.71 -14.79 8.98
CA TYR A 571 -30.67 -16.12 9.59
C TYR A 571 -30.33 -16.03 11.09
N LYS A 572 -31.11 -16.78 11.87
CA LYS A 572 -30.91 -16.95 13.31
C LYS A 572 -30.87 -18.43 13.64
N VAL A 573 -29.86 -18.87 14.39
CA VAL A 573 -29.78 -20.22 14.91
C VAL A 573 -30.72 -20.32 16.10
N ASN A 574 -31.72 -21.21 16.04
CA ASN A 574 -32.66 -21.43 17.14
C ASN A 574 -32.13 -22.45 18.17
N PRO A 575 -32.52 -22.34 19.44
CA PRO A 575 -32.19 -23.36 20.45
C PRO A 575 -32.62 -24.77 20.02
N GLY A 576 -31.67 -25.72 20.05
CA GLY A 576 -31.88 -27.13 19.63
C GLY A 576 -31.76 -27.37 18.13
N GLU A 577 -31.67 -26.33 17.30
CA GLU A 577 -31.45 -26.47 15.87
C GLU A 577 -30.06 -27.05 15.58
N LYS A 578 -30.01 -28.02 14.66
CA LYS A 578 -28.75 -28.57 14.14
C LYS A 578 -28.60 -28.17 12.70
N ALA A 579 -27.48 -27.50 12.37
CA ALA A 579 -27.21 -27.05 11.04
C ALA A 579 -25.71 -27.09 10.71
N THR A 580 -25.38 -27.29 9.43
CA THR A 580 -24.07 -27.05 8.89
C THR A 580 -24.05 -25.63 8.31
N ILE A 581 -23.20 -24.78 8.84
CA ILE A 581 -22.98 -23.39 8.42
C ILE A 581 -21.76 -23.35 7.52
N GLN A 582 -21.87 -22.62 6.42
CA GLN A 582 -20.76 -22.36 5.52
C GLN A 582 -20.75 -20.89 5.13
N ILE A 583 -19.61 -20.24 5.31
CA ILE A 583 -19.35 -18.87 4.90
C ILE A 583 -18.30 -18.89 3.80
N GLU A 584 -18.61 -18.30 2.64
CA GLU A 584 -17.67 -18.10 1.55
C GLU A 584 -17.44 -16.63 1.33
N GLY A 585 -16.17 -16.22 1.27
CA GLY A 585 -15.79 -14.83 1.04
C GLY A 585 -14.85 -14.67 -0.14
N ASN A 586 -15.13 -13.66 -0.95
CA ASN A 586 -14.26 -13.18 -2.00
C ASN A 586 -14.19 -11.65 -1.98
N ASN A 587 -13.44 -11.03 -2.89
CA ASN A 587 -13.26 -9.58 -2.95
C ASN A 587 -14.51 -8.79 -3.40
N CYS A 588 -15.63 -9.48 -3.65
CA CYS A 588 -16.88 -8.88 -4.12
C CYS A 588 -18.08 -9.19 -3.20
N SER A 589 -18.06 -10.32 -2.49
CA SER A 589 -19.22 -10.80 -1.73
C SER A 589 -18.85 -11.66 -0.53
N THR A 590 -19.80 -11.76 0.41
CA THR A 590 -19.80 -12.72 1.51
C THR A 590 -21.09 -13.52 1.47
N THR A 591 -21.02 -14.85 1.32
CA THR A 591 -22.15 -15.74 1.15
C THR A 591 -22.33 -16.62 2.39
N LEU A 592 -23.55 -16.66 2.94
CA LEU A 592 -23.97 -17.62 3.95
C LEU A 592 -24.76 -18.77 3.33
N ARG A 593 -24.35 -20.00 3.64
CA ARG A 593 -25.10 -21.22 3.36
C ARG A 593 -25.44 -21.94 4.65
N VAL A 594 -26.65 -22.49 4.69
CA VAL A 594 -27.13 -23.34 5.80
C VAL A 594 -27.61 -24.66 5.20
N ASN A 595 -27.04 -25.76 5.67
CA ASN A 595 -27.32 -27.11 5.15
C ASN A 595 -27.19 -27.17 3.61
N GLY A 596 -26.15 -26.54 3.06
CA GLY A 596 -25.84 -26.48 1.63
C GLY A 596 -26.67 -25.48 0.80
N LYS A 597 -27.74 -24.87 1.37
CA LYS A 597 -28.57 -23.90 0.68
C LYS A 597 -28.09 -22.47 0.95
N VAL A 598 -28.03 -21.65 -0.10
CA VAL A 598 -27.74 -20.21 0.04
C VAL A 598 -28.89 -19.54 0.81
N VAL A 599 -28.54 -18.90 1.92
CA VAL A 599 -29.46 -18.06 2.69
C VAL A 599 -29.39 -16.61 2.22
N ASP A 600 -28.15 -16.13 2.02
CA ASP A 600 -27.91 -14.79 1.48
C ASP A 600 -26.53 -14.73 0.82
N GLU A 601 -26.42 -13.94 -0.23
CA GLU A 601 -25.18 -13.57 -0.87
C GLU A 601 -25.04 -12.04 -0.82
N MET A 602 -24.26 -11.56 0.14
CA MET A 602 -24.02 -10.13 0.35
C MET A 602 -23.07 -9.58 -0.72
N ASN A 603 -23.60 -9.29 -1.88
CA ASN A 603 -22.89 -8.56 -2.94
C ASN A 603 -22.82 -7.06 -2.63
N THR A 604 -22.12 -6.29 -3.48
CA THR A 604 -22.16 -4.83 -3.47
C THR A 604 -23.61 -4.34 -3.53
N GLN A 605 -24.00 -3.54 -2.54
CA GLN A 605 -25.35 -2.97 -2.43
C GLN A 605 -25.36 -1.53 -2.93
N LYS A 606 -26.38 -1.15 -3.67
CA LYS A 606 -26.58 0.24 -4.07
C LYS A 606 -27.37 0.98 -2.99
N LEU A 607 -26.76 2.01 -2.41
CA LEU A 607 -27.41 2.94 -1.48
C LEU A 607 -27.92 4.14 -2.27
N TYR A 608 -29.13 4.62 -1.95
CA TYR A 608 -29.77 5.74 -2.62
C TYR A 608 -29.94 6.91 -1.66
N PHE A 609 -29.68 8.12 -2.16
CA PHE A 609 -29.78 9.39 -1.45
C PHE A 609 -30.69 10.34 -2.22
N ASN A 610 -31.17 11.40 -1.56
CA ASN A 610 -31.93 12.49 -2.18
C ASN A 610 -33.11 12.01 -3.03
N ALA A 611 -33.96 11.14 -2.45
CA ALA A 611 -35.10 10.51 -3.16
C ALA A 611 -34.69 9.75 -4.43
N GLY A 612 -33.52 9.11 -4.42
CA GLY A 612 -33.01 8.28 -5.50
C GLY A 612 -32.24 9.02 -6.61
N LYS A 613 -32.00 10.33 -6.44
CA LYS A 613 -31.22 11.12 -7.41
C LYS A 613 -29.73 10.79 -7.36
N ASP A 614 -29.21 10.52 -6.19
CA ASP A 614 -27.82 10.16 -5.96
C ASP A 614 -27.71 8.73 -5.45
N SER A 615 -26.61 8.07 -5.77
CA SER A 615 -26.37 6.71 -5.29
C SER A 615 -24.88 6.42 -5.13
N MET A 616 -24.55 5.54 -4.17
CA MET A 616 -23.21 4.99 -4.02
C MET A 616 -23.28 3.47 -3.85
N ASN A 617 -22.20 2.80 -4.22
CA ASN A 617 -22.04 1.36 -4.03
C ASN A 617 -21.46 1.08 -2.63
N TYR A 618 -22.14 0.20 -1.87
CA TYR A 618 -21.74 -0.21 -0.54
C TYR A 618 -21.15 -1.62 -0.55
N VAL A 619 -19.94 -1.78 0.01
CA VAL A 619 -19.17 -3.03 0.01
C VAL A 619 -19.49 -3.85 1.26
N ARG A 620 -19.70 -5.18 1.07
CA ARG A 620 -20.05 -6.13 2.13
C ARG A 620 -19.18 -7.38 2.11
N THR A 621 -17.90 -7.19 1.93
CA THR A 621 -16.87 -8.25 1.96
C THR A 621 -16.40 -8.52 3.39
N LEU A 622 -15.81 -9.67 3.63
CA LEU A 622 -15.26 -10.05 4.92
C LEU A 622 -13.94 -10.81 4.74
N VAL A 623 -12.86 -10.34 5.33
CA VAL A 623 -11.72 -11.18 5.70
C VAL A 623 -12.13 -11.87 7.00
N PHE A 624 -12.22 -13.22 6.99
CA PHE A 624 -12.87 -13.94 8.06
C PHE A 624 -11.98 -14.04 9.31
N PRO A 625 -12.47 -13.60 10.50
CA PRO A 625 -11.69 -13.63 11.73
C PRO A 625 -11.55 -15.06 12.25
N LEU A 626 -10.35 -15.42 12.72
CA LEU A 626 -10.06 -16.76 13.28
C LEU A 626 -9.30 -16.73 14.61
N GLU A 627 -8.74 -15.56 15.02
CA GLU A 627 -7.79 -15.47 16.14
C GLU A 627 -8.35 -16.05 17.43
N LYS A 628 -9.57 -15.68 17.79
CA LYS A 628 -10.19 -16.08 19.06
C LYS A 628 -11.67 -16.38 18.89
N ALA A 629 -12.08 -17.51 19.44
CA ALA A 629 -13.50 -17.83 19.61
C ALA A 629 -14.11 -16.96 20.72
N GLY A 630 -15.35 -16.49 20.49
CA GLY A 630 -16.12 -15.75 21.49
C GLY A 630 -16.63 -16.63 22.63
N ASN A 631 -17.41 -16.02 23.51
CA ASN A 631 -18.13 -16.72 24.56
C ASN A 631 -19.57 -16.97 24.10
N PHE A 632 -19.87 -18.19 23.68
CA PHE A 632 -21.18 -18.63 23.20
C PHE A 632 -21.64 -19.90 23.90
N ASN A 633 -22.96 -20.15 23.88
CA ASN A 633 -23.60 -21.32 24.53
C ASN A 633 -23.81 -22.46 23.53
N SER A 634 -23.90 -22.19 22.26
CA SER A 634 -24.11 -23.17 21.19
C SER A 634 -22.91 -24.13 21.10
N LYS A 635 -23.15 -25.37 20.66
CA LYS A 635 -22.08 -26.32 20.41
C LYS A 635 -21.60 -26.19 18.97
N VAL A 636 -20.33 -25.84 18.77
CA VAL A 636 -19.69 -25.67 17.45
C VAL A 636 -18.64 -26.75 17.24
N GLN A 637 -18.79 -27.53 16.16
CA GLN A 637 -17.96 -28.70 15.85
C GLN A 637 -17.55 -28.71 14.38
N ASN A 638 -16.59 -29.59 14.06
CA ASN A 638 -16.15 -29.88 12.69
C ASN A 638 -15.79 -28.60 11.88
N LEU A 639 -15.14 -27.63 12.54
CA LEU A 639 -14.64 -26.44 11.86
C LEU A 639 -13.63 -26.84 10.80
N LYS A 640 -13.84 -26.36 9.57
CA LYS A 640 -12.93 -26.52 8.43
C LYS A 640 -12.76 -25.19 7.72
N VAL A 641 -11.53 -24.82 7.41
CA VAL A 641 -11.17 -23.59 6.70
C VAL A 641 -10.39 -23.95 5.46
N TYR A 642 -10.93 -23.54 4.30
CA TYR A 642 -10.32 -23.71 2.99
C TYR A 642 -9.88 -22.36 2.45
N ASN A 643 -8.72 -22.28 1.84
CA ASN A 643 -8.19 -21.08 1.18
C ASN A 643 -8.68 -20.90 -0.26
N TYR A 644 -9.87 -21.39 -0.55
CA TYR A 644 -10.58 -21.22 -1.83
C TYR A 644 -12.09 -21.31 -1.61
N CYS A 645 -12.89 -20.82 -2.55
CA CYS A 645 -14.35 -20.95 -2.53
C CYS A 645 -14.75 -22.35 -3.03
N VAL A 646 -15.21 -23.22 -2.13
CA VAL A 646 -15.57 -24.62 -2.44
C VAL A 646 -16.73 -24.72 -3.43
N SER A 647 -17.65 -23.75 -3.43
CA SER A 647 -18.80 -23.73 -4.36
C SER A 647 -18.46 -23.23 -5.78
N LYS A 648 -17.27 -22.62 -5.94
CA LYS A 648 -16.78 -22.11 -7.23
C LYS A 648 -15.31 -22.53 -7.36
N PRO A 649 -15.03 -23.81 -7.70
CA PRO A 649 -13.66 -24.33 -7.80
C PRO A 649 -12.86 -23.68 -8.91
#